data_3d03d7e580a88d9c02433d69dd6ebff8
#
_entry.id   3d03d7e580a88d9c02433d69dd6ebff8
#
_cell.length_a   1.000
_cell.length_b   1.000
_cell.length_c   1.000
_cell.angle_alpha   90.00
_cell.angle_beta   90.00
_cell.angle_gamma   90.00
#
_symmetry.space_group_name_H-M   'P 1'
#
loop_
_entity.id
_entity.type
_entity.pdbx_description
1 polymer ?
#
loop_
_entity_poly.entity_id
_entity_poly.type
_entity_poly.pdbx_seq_one_letter_code
_entity_poly.pdbx_strand_id
1 'polypeptide(L)'
;MTIHEFTTKKNVIILMLCIGLFQIAGYYLAGMLASPDGTMAVPQPDTLLYCQAARRIVEGHPFSFSEGTAVSTGTTSVLYPFILAIPYALGATGDSLFIAGFWLNALFYLIFLLGWGQALWHWLEHPWARLTAALLLALSGQPAFCAMAQSDIGCWMAVSALLAWGLAANKPALYGSVLILAPWIRPEGMVCIIAFGIIMVVGKWIRALRGENLHERANWVILVLSILSAVGVFMLNYALTGYAQFSSVANKGYFKTLPFTDAVIRTANDLLELVNNYLLGLSTSMPRNFIFPVMLAAVFIWLGLIVHRWRTQERSLSVLLLAACGCVFTVAQSGWQGTNYDRYLAWILPIYLLFLTEGLYYFTERYRHKLPGSLIPIGACFLFFSCSALVSVYHLNQGATKTDRIRLFADEIADNLPPKTSVGSFGASGVAYRLGQRPYHHLSGLYSPQFFVKTTAASFEILKNNPSTRFDYWLLLPEHSTAVPDMYRTVCYGENILTGPDGYEMRKADWSAFDHAGRPHLLAPKGKNLVCRIDVGHEADENAAEYEIIDRYGRPPTDPFIIIDKLAGKYAIDSARLLTGGDAATLPLQKGKDVFVVMRTYPRHTETRIHDGGKVTCEYEFANPLKLNVKIDKRDLDPVLISYATNGFSEVSFTLPGQAIENTPCRLSLLGDHIAAGYWFYQ
;
A
#
# COMPACT_ATOMS: atom_id res chain seq x y z
N MET A 1 21.51 -41.60 24.16
CA MET A 1 20.61 -41.32 23.03
C MET A 1 21.45 -41.39 21.75
N THR A 2 21.19 -42.38 20.92
CA THR A 2 21.95 -42.51 19.66
C THR A 2 21.52 -41.40 18.69
N ILE A 3 22.41 -41.03 17.78
CA ILE A 3 22.13 -39.98 16.74
C ILE A 3 20.85 -40.33 15.96
N HIS A 4 20.55 -41.63 15.81
CA HIS A 4 19.36 -42.10 15.12
C HIS A 4 18.06 -41.77 15.87
N GLU A 5 18.09 -41.73 17.20
CA GLU A 5 16.92 -41.38 18.05
C GLU A 5 16.65 -39.88 17.98
N PHE A 6 17.69 -39.03 17.80
CA PHE A 6 17.55 -37.58 17.67
C PHE A 6 16.88 -37.15 16.36
N THR A 7 17.03 -37.91 15.29
CA THR A 7 16.50 -37.59 13.96
C THR A 7 15.10 -38.12 13.69
N THR A 8 14.38 -38.57 14.75
CA THR A 8 12.96 -38.96 14.58
C THR A 8 12.09 -37.73 14.33
N LYS A 9 11.03 -37.90 13.55
CA LYS A 9 10.07 -36.83 13.22
C LYS A 9 9.60 -36.06 14.47
N LYS A 10 9.21 -36.80 15.51
CA LYS A 10 8.72 -36.24 16.78
C LYS A 10 9.77 -35.34 17.42
N ASN A 11 11.01 -35.83 17.54
CA ASN A 11 12.08 -35.10 18.23
C ASN A 11 12.51 -33.85 17.47
N VAL A 12 12.58 -33.88 16.14
CA VAL A 12 12.89 -32.73 15.29
C VAL A 12 11.81 -31.64 15.44
N ILE A 13 10.53 -32.03 15.40
CA ILE A 13 9.44 -31.05 15.56
C ILE A 13 9.42 -30.46 16.97
N ILE A 14 9.63 -31.29 18.02
CA ILE A 14 9.71 -30.79 19.40
C ILE A 14 10.87 -29.79 19.53
N LEU A 15 12.04 -30.10 18.97
CA LEU A 15 13.19 -29.19 19.01
C LEU A 15 12.90 -27.87 18.31
N MET A 16 12.27 -27.88 17.13
CA MET A 16 11.83 -26.66 16.42
C MET A 16 10.89 -25.83 17.30
N LEU A 17 9.89 -26.46 17.93
CA LEU A 17 8.94 -25.77 18.78
C LEU A 17 9.61 -25.19 20.05
N CYS A 18 10.56 -25.93 20.66
CA CYS A 18 11.33 -25.41 21.79
C CYS A 18 12.16 -24.18 21.43
N ILE A 19 12.82 -24.19 20.27
CA ILE A 19 13.56 -23.01 19.77
C ILE A 19 12.58 -21.87 19.50
N GLY A 20 11.44 -22.14 18.88
CA GLY A 20 10.39 -21.15 18.65
C GLY A 20 9.85 -20.52 19.93
N LEU A 21 9.60 -21.32 20.96
CA LEU A 21 9.18 -20.82 22.29
C LEU A 21 10.26 -19.94 22.93
N PHE A 22 11.53 -20.31 22.79
CA PHE A 22 12.63 -19.49 23.27
C PHE A 22 12.70 -18.14 22.55
N GLN A 23 12.51 -18.11 21.23
CA GLN A 23 12.44 -16.86 20.47
C GLN A 23 11.22 -16.02 20.90
N ILE A 24 10.04 -16.63 21.06
CA ILE A 24 8.84 -15.93 21.53
C ILE A 24 9.12 -15.27 22.89
N ALA A 25 9.75 -15.97 23.81
CA ALA A 25 10.14 -15.38 25.11
C ALA A 25 11.09 -14.20 24.95
N GLY A 26 12.09 -14.31 24.06
CA GLY A 26 13.03 -13.21 23.76
C GLY A 26 12.32 -11.99 23.18
N TYR A 27 11.39 -12.17 22.23
CA TYR A 27 10.61 -11.09 21.67
C TYR A 27 9.63 -10.46 22.68
N TYR A 28 9.02 -11.27 23.54
CA TYR A 28 8.16 -10.77 24.62
C TYR A 28 8.96 -9.84 25.55
N LEU A 29 10.12 -10.30 26.01
CA LEU A 29 11.00 -9.50 26.86
C LEU A 29 11.47 -8.24 26.16
N ALA A 30 11.84 -8.33 24.88
CA ALA A 30 12.25 -7.15 24.11
C ALA A 30 11.11 -6.11 23.98
N GLY A 31 9.89 -6.55 23.79
CA GLY A 31 8.71 -5.69 23.74
C GLY A 31 8.42 -5.00 25.07
N MET A 32 8.52 -5.75 26.18
CA MET A 32 8.33 -5.20 27.53
C MET A 32 9.45 -4.20 27.92
N LEU A 33 10.70 -4.46 27.52
CA LEU A 33 11.83 -3.59 27.81
C LEU A 33 11.88 -2.34 26.91
N ALA A 34 11.16 -2.33 25.79
CA ALA A 34 11.12 -1.21 24.86
C ALA A 34 10.22 -0.06 25.35
N SER A 35 9.29 -0.34 26.25
CA SER A 35 8.35 0.66 26.78
C SER A 35 8.79 1.17 28.16
N PRO A 36 8.88 2.49 28.36
CA PRO A 36 9.23 3.09 29.64
C PRO A 36 8.20 2.84 30.75
N ASP A 37 6.95 2.64 30.41
CA ASP A 37 5.85 2.42 31.36
C ASP A 37 5.62 0.92 31.68
N GLY A 38 6.45 0.04 31.13
CA GLY A 38 6.37 -1.40 31.36
C GLY A 38 5.18 -2.08 30.66
N THR A 39 4.53 -1.40 29.72
CA THR A 39 3.52 -2.01 28.87
C THR A 39 4.17 -2.76 27.69
N MET A 40 3.41 -3.58 26.99
CA MET A 40 3.90 -4.29 25.80
C MET A 40 4.01 -3.30 24.63
N ALA A 41 5.21 -2.89 24.28
CA ALA A 41 5.43 -2.09 23.08
C ALA A 41 5.23 -2.94 21.82
N VAL A 42 4.54 -2.37 20.82
CA VAL A 42 4.31 -3.04 19.54
C VAL A 42 5.37 -2.63 18.52
N PRO A 43 5.94 -3.58 17.77
CA PRO A 43 7.08 -3.29 16.91
C PRO A 43 6.74 -2.55 15.61
N GLN A 44 5.46 -2.47 15.26
CA GLN A 44 5.01 -1.82 14.02
C GLN A 44 3.73 -1.03 14.23
N PRO A 45 3.61 0.16 13.62
CA PRO A 45 2.38 0.98 13.69
C PRO A 45 1.15 0.29 13.12
N ASP A 46 1.33 -0.64 12.16
CA ASP A 46 0.23 -1.41 11.56
C ASP A 46 -0.54 -2.26 12.60
N THR A 47 0.10 -2.67 13.70
CA THR A 47 -0.56 -3.36 14.81
C THR A 47 -1.72 -2.54 15.37
N LEU A 48 -1.48 -1.25 15.56
CA LEU A 48 -2.50 -0.33 16.07
C LEU A 48 -3.68 -0.19 15.11
N LEU A 49 -3.46 -0.34 13.80
CA LEU A 49 -4.52 -0.34 12.79
C LEU A 49 -5.44 -1.55 12.95
N TYR A 50 -4.85 -2.73 13.15
CA TYR A 50 -5.64 -3.94 13.37
C TYR A 50 -6.38 -3.91 14.71
N CYS A 51 -5.77 -3.33 15.75
CA CYS A 51 -6.44 -3.10 17.02
C CYS A 51 -7.63 -2.14 16.87
N GLN A 52 -7.47 -1.07 16.10
CA GLN A 52 -8.56 -0.15 15.77
C GLN A 52 -9.69 -0.84 15.02
N ALA A 53 -9.37 -1.63 13.99
CA ALA A 53 -10.36 -2.38 13.23
C ALA A 53 -11.09 -3.41 14.11
N ALA A 54 -10.37 -4.12 14.98
CA ALA A 54 -10.93 -5.07 15.94
C ALA A 54 -11.91 -4.40 16.92
N ARG A 55 -11.55 -3.23 17.45
CA ARG A 55 -12.43 -2.41 18.29
C ARG A 55 -13.72 -2.05 17.56
N ARG A 56 -13.61 -1.53 16.34
CA ARG A 56 -14.77 -1.12 15.54
C ARG A 56 -15.71 -2.28 15.21
N ILE A 57 -15.16 -3.48 14.99
CA ILE A 57 -15.96 -4.70 14.80
C ILE A 57 -16.82 -4.97 16.04
N VAL A 58 -16.24 -4.94 17.23
CA VAL A 58 -16.97 -5.20 18.49
C VAL A 58 -17.98 -4.10 18.81
N GLU A 59 -17.70 -2.84 18.44
CA GLU A 59 -18.63 -1.73 18.55
C GLU A 59 -19.81 -1.81 17.54
N GLY A 60 -19.86 -2.83 16.68
CA GLY A 60 -20.91 -3.03 15.68
C GLY A 60 -20.71 -2.27 14.38
N HIS A 61 -19.53 -1.72 14.15
CA HIS A 61 -19.18 -0.94 12.97
C HIS A 61 -18.04 -1.60 12.15
N PRO A 62 -18.19 -2.86 11.68
CA PRO A 62 -17.15 -3.51 10.88
C PRO A 62 -16.86 -2.68 9.63
N PHE A 63 -15.59 -2.68 9.21
CA PHE A 63 -15.09 -1.91 8.06
C PHE A 63 -15.15 -0.37 8.20
N SER A 64 -15.53 0.17 9.35
CA SER A 64 -15.37 1.59 9.66
C SER A 64 -14.10 1.80 10.48
N PHE A 65 -13.26 2.74 10.06
CA PHE A 65 -11.97 2.97 10.75
C PHE A 65 -12.11 3.83 12.00
N SER A 66 -12.97 4.85 11.96
CA SER A 66 -13.30 5.70 13.10
C SER A 66 -14.74 6.18 13.02
N GLU A 67 -15.23 6.83 14.07
CA GLU A 67 -16.57 7.38 14.09
C GLU A 67 -16.74 8.44 12.98
N GLY A 68 -17.88 8.40 12.29
CA GLY A 68 -18.18 9.36 11.21
C GLY A 68 -17.39 9.17 9.91
N THR A 69 -16.49 8.18 9.82
CA THR A 69 -15.76 7.91 8.58
C THR A 69 -16.49 6.91 7.70
N ALA A 70 -16.24 7.00 6.38
CA ALA A 70 -16.79 6.08 5.41
C ALA A 70 -16.28 4.64 5.62
N VAL A 71 -17.05 3.66 5.14
CA VAL A 71 -16.68 2.26 5.13
C VAL A 71 -15.41 2.06 4.29
N SER A 72 -14.45 1.30 4.79
CA SER A 72 -13.15 1.09 4.18
C SER A 72 -12.66 -0.35 4.36
N THR A 73 -12.00 -0.88 3.33
CA THR A 73 -11.28 -2.14 3.37
C THR A 73 -9.75 -1.91 3.45
N GLY A 74 -9.34 -0.86 4.16
CA GLY A 74 -7.94 -0.44 4.29
C GLY A 74 -7.04 -1.44 5.01
N THR A 75 -7.60 -2.35 5.82
CA THR A 75 -6.87 -3.51 6.32
C THR A 75 -6.62 -4.48 5.17
N THR A 76 -5.36 -4.86 4.94
CA THR A 76 -4.99 -5.82 3.88
C THR A 76 -5.64 -7.19 4.08
N SER A 77 -5.94 -7.54 5.34
CA SER A 77 -6.64 -8.75 5.74
C SER A 77 -8.10 -8.45 6.09
N VAL A 78 -9.02 -9.20 5.51
CA VAL A 78 -10.43 -9.16 5.95
C VAL A 78 -10.60 -9.92 7.27
N LEU A 79 -10.00 -11.12 7.37
CA LEU A 79 -10.27 -12.04 8.47
C LEU A 79 -9.48 -11.74 9.76
N TYR A 80 -8.23 -11.25 9.66
CA TYR A 80 -7.38 -11.04 10.83
C TYR A 80 -7.97 -10.05 11.86
N PRO A 81 -8.58 -8.91 11.47
CA PRO A 81 -9.26 -8.03 12.42
C PRO A 81 -10.39 -8.73 13.19
N PHE A 82 -11.15 -9.63 12.55
CA PHE A 82 -12.20 -10.41 13.24
C PHE A 82 -11.62 -11.38 14.24
N ILE A 83 -10.49 -12.01 13.93
CA ILE A 83 -9.79 -12.89 14.89
C ILE A 83 -9.30 -12.07 16.09
N LEU A 84 -8.73 -10.88 15.85
CA LEU A 84 -8.27 -9.99 16.91
C LEU A 84 -9.44 -9.34 17.70
N ALA A 85 -10.62 -9.24 17.11
CA ALA A 85 -11.83 -8.78 17.80
C ALA A 85 -12.31 -9.76 18.91
N ILE A 86 -11.94 -11.04 18.82
CA ILE A 86 -12.31 -12.03 19.84
C ILE A 86 -11.73 -11.66 21.22
N PRO A 87 -10.41 -11.51 21.41
CA PRO A 87 -9.88 -11.08 22.70
C PRO A 87 -10.39 -9.69 23.12
N TYR A 88 -10.62 -8.77 22.18
CA TYR A 88 -11.23 -7.48 22.52
C TYR A 88 -12.64 -7.64 23.12
N ALA A 89 -13.49 -8.46 22.52
CA ALA A 89 -14.83 -8.75 23.04
C ALA A 89 -14.81 -9.47 24.39
N LEU A 90 -13.72 -10.18 24.69
CA LEU A 90 -13.50 -10.83 25.98
C LEU A 90 -12.91 -9.89 27.05
N GLY A 91 -12.74 -8.59 26.74
CA GLY A 91 -12.29 -7.56 27.67
C GLY A 91 -10.82 -7.16 27.53
N ALA A 92 -10.06 -7.69 26.57
CA ALA A 92 -8.71 -7.23 26.29
C ALA A 92 -8.75 -5.90 25.53
N THR A 93 -8.84 -4.78 26.23
CA THR A 93 -8.91 -3.43 25.67
C THR A 93 -7.62 -2.63 25.95
N GLY A 94 -7.39 -1.53 25.24
CA GLY A 94 -6.17 -0.73 25.43
C GLY A 94 -4.90 -1.55 25.21
N ASP A 95 -3.97 -1.47 26.14
CA ASP A 95 -2.67 -2.14 26.06
C ASP A 95 -2.77 -3.65 26.25
N SER A 96 -3.81 -4.15 26.94
CA SER A 96 -4.04 -5.60 27.06
C SER A 96 -4.34 -6.29 25.73
N LEU A 97 -4.85 -5.54 24.73
CA LEU A 97 -5.03 -6.05 23.38
C LEU A 97 -3.70 -6.30 22.67
N PHE A 98 -2.66 -5.52 22.96
CA PHE A 98 -1.32 -5.75 22.40
C PHE A 98 -0.73 -7.06 22.94
N ILE A 99 -0.93 -7.34 24.23
CA ILE A 99 -0.51 -8.63 24.83
C ILE A 99 -1.28 -9.79 24.21
N ALA A 100 -2.60 -9.65 24.04
CA ALA A 100 -3.42 -10.68 23.39
C ALA A 100 -3.01 -10.89 21.91
N GLY A 101 -2.77 -9.80 21.18
CA GLY A 101 -2.25 -9.82 19.81
C GLY A 101 -0.90 -10.51 19.70
N PHE A 102 0.00 -10.26 20.66
CA PHE A 102 1.30 -10.93 20.71
C PHE A 102 1.14 -12.46 20.86
N TRP A 103 0.37 -12.91 21.82
CA TRP A 103 0.17 -14.35 22.06
C TRP A 103 -0.57 -15.05 20.90
N LEU A 104 -1.50 -14.34 20.27
CA LEU A 104 -2.15 -14.83 19.06
C LEU A 104 -1.14 -15.04 17.92
N ASN A 105 -0.25 -14.09 17.71
CA ASN A 105 0.79 -14.19 16.69
C ASN A 105 1.88 -15.22 17.07
N ALA A 106 2.16 -15.39 18.35
CA ALA A 106 3.01 -16.47 18.85
C ALA A 106 2.42 -17.85 18.53
N LEU A 107 1.10 -18.02 18.69
CA LEU A 107 0.41 -19.23 18.27
C LEU A 107 0.52 -19.45 16.75
N PHE A 108 0.32 -18.42 15.93
CA PHE A 108 0.49 -18.52 14.49
C PHE A 108 1.92 -18.89 14.10
N TYR A 109 2.92 -18.35 14.80
CA TYR A 109 4.32 -18.74 14.58
C TYR A 109 4.61 -20.21 14.91
N LEU A 110 4.06 -20.72 16.01
CA LEU A 110 4.18 -22.15 16.34
C LEU A 110 3.48 -23.04 15.31
N ILE A 111 2.31 -22.63 14.81
CA ILE A 111 1.62 -23.33 13.70
C ILE A 111 2.48 -23.29 12.42
N PHE A 112 3.13 -22.16 12.13
CA PHE A 112 4.05 -22.04 11.00
C PHE A 112 5.21 -23.03 11.12
N LEU A 113 5.89 -23.09 12.26
CA LEU A 113 6.97 -24.03 12.49
C LEU A 113 6.50 -25.49 12.39
N LEU A 114 5.35 -25.82 13.01
CA LEU A 114 4.75 -27.14 12.94
C LEU A 114 4.41 -27.56 11.51
N GLY A 115 3.73 -26.69 10.77
CA GLY A 115 3.30 -26.94 9.38
C GLY A 115 4.48 -27.19 8.47
N TRP A 116 5.50 -26.33 8.53
CA TRP A 116 6.72 -26.52 7.75
C TRP A 116 7.55 -27.70 8.21
N GLY A 117 7.65 -27.97 9.51
CA GLY A 117 8.30 -29.18 10.03
C GLY A 117 7.66 -30.45 9.47
N GLN A 118 6.32 -30.48 9.36
CA GLN A 118 5.60 -31.57 8.69
C GLN A 118 5.89 -31.64 7.18
N ALA A 119 5.88 -30.49 6.48
CA ALA A 119 6.14 -30.45 5.05
C ALA A 119 7.57 -30.89 4.70
N LEU A 120 8.55 -30.37 5.42
CA LEU A 120 9.97 -30.74 5.24
C LEU A 120 10.19 -32.23 5.43
N TRP A 121 9.44 -32.85 6.36
CA TRP A 121 9.52 -34.30 6.57
C TRP A 121 9.08 -35.12 5.35
N HIS A 122 8.12 -34.63 4.60
CA HIS A 122 7.62 -35.29 3.39
C HIS A 122 8.50 -35.04 2.17
N TRP A 123 9.10 -33.85 2.05
CA TRP A 123 9.87 -33.47 0.86
C TRP A 123 11.35 -33.83 0.92
N LEU A 124 11.93 -33.89 2.13
CA LEU A 124 13.33 -34.26 2.33
C LEU A 124 13.42 -35.74 2.70
N GLU A 125 14.23 -36.52 1.98
CA GLU A 125 14.37 -37.94 2.24
C GLU A 125 15.38 -38.22 3.35
N HIS A 126 16.48 -37.43 3.36
CA HIS A 126 17.61 -37.70 4.21
C HIS A 126 17.43 -37.11 5.63
N PRO A 127 17.65 -37.92 6.71
CA PRO A 127 17.43 -37.50 8.10
C PRO A 127 18.23 -36.24 8.49
N TRP A 128 19.48 -36.12 8.04
CA TRP A 128 20.30 -34.95 8.31
C TRP A 128 19.83 -33.70 7.59
N ALA A 129 19.37 -33.81 6.35
CA ALA A 129 18.79 -32.69 5.62
C ALA A 129 17.52 -32.18 6.32
N ARG A 130 16.67 -33.11 6.82
CA ARG A 130 15.48 -32.78 7.63
C ARG A 130 15.85 -32.01 8.88
N LEU A 131 16.80 -32.52 9.65
CA LEU A 131 17.26 -31.87 10.89
C LEU A 131 17.85 -30.50 10.61
N THR A 132 18.73 -30.39 9.60
CA THR A 132 19.37 -29.13 9.23
C THR A 132 18.35 -28.10 8.77
N ALA A 133 17.43 -28.45 7.86
CA ALA A 133 16.38 -27.54 7.40
C ALA A 133 15.48 -27.06 8.55
N ALA A 134 15.10 -27.99 9.43
CA ALA A 134 14.27 -27.69 10.58
C ALA A 134 14.94 -26.71 11.56
N LEU A 135 16.23 -26.93 11.84
CA LEU A 135 17.01 -26.08 12.73
C LEU A 135 17.26 -24.70 12.11
N LEU A 136 17.64 -24.63 10.82
CA LEU A 136 17.84 -23.36 10.13
C LEU A 136 16.55 -22.54 10.10
N LEU A 137 15.41 -23.19 9.87
CA LEU A 137 14.10 -22.52 9.91
C LEU A 137 13.77 -22.00 11.32
N ALA A 138 13.93 -22.84 12.33
CA ALA A 138 13.63 -22.47 13.70
C ALA A 138 14.58 -21.38 14.25
N LEU A 139 15.85 -21.36 13.81
CA LEU A 139 16.84 -20.35 14.19
C LEU A 139 16.74 -19.07 13.34
N SER A 140 15.97 -19.08 12.24
CA SER A 140 15.82 -17.89 11.42
C SER A 140 15.07 -16.80 12.17
N GLY A 141 15.70 -15.65 12.35
CA GLY A 141 15.10 -14.52 13.06
C GLY A 141 14.01 -13.83 12.26
N GLN A 142 14.08 -13.85 10.92
CA GLN A 142 13.13 -13.14 10.07
C GLN A 142 11.68 -13.63 10.19
N PRO A 143 11.37 -14.93 10.07
CA PRO A 143 9.99 -15.39 10.29
C PRO A 143 9.46 -15.10 11.69
N ALA A 144 10.31 -15.24 12.71
CA ALA A 144 9.95 -14.92 14.09
C ALA A 144 9.65 -13.42 14.24
N PHE A 145 10.50 -12.53 13.70
CA PHE A 145 10.27 -11.09 13.69
C PHE A 145 8.96 -10.73 12.99
N CYS A 146 8.73 -11.27 11.77
CA CYS A 146 7.53 -10.97 10.99
C CYS A 146 6.25 -11.44 11.68
N ALA A 147 6.28 -12.58 12.34
CA ALA A 147 5.16 -13.06 13.16
C ALA A 147 4.95 -12.19 14.40
N MET A 148 6.03 -11.92 15.18
CA MET A 148 5.95 -11.13 16.41
C MET A 148 5.68 -9.64 16.17
N ALA A 149 5.73 -9.18 14.91
CA ALA A 149 5.29 -7.83 14.52
C ALA A 149 3.78 -7.56 14.69
N GLN A 150 3.03 -8.55 15.15
CA GLN A 150 1.62 -8.45 15.53
C GLN A 150 0.72 -7.93 14.40
N SER A 151 0.91 -8.44 13.20
CA SER A 151 0.12 -8.11 12.02
C SER A 151 -0.49 -9.37 11.41
N ASP A 152 -1.27 -9.19 10.36
CA ASP A 152 -1.86 -10.27 9.54
C ASP A 152 -0.82 -11.22 8.92
N ILE A 153 0.46 -10.81 8.87
CA ILE A 153 1.56 -11.62 8.35
C ILE A 153 1.73 -12.91 9.14
N GLY A 154 1.67 -12.86 10.48
CA GLY A 154 1.77 -14.07 11.32
C GLY A 154 0.68 -15.09 10.96
N CYS A 155 -0.56 -14.62 10.79
CA CYS A 155 -1.68 -15.46 10.35
C CYS A 155 -1.42 -16.04 8.95
N TRP A 156 -0.96 -15.23 8.01
CA TRP A 156 -0.63 -15.67 6.65
C TRP A 156 0.49 -16.72 6.63
N MET A 157 1.53 -16.53 7.43
CA MET A 157 2.60 -17.51 7.57
C MET A 157 2.08 -18.86 8.08
N ALA A 158 1.22 -18.86 9.08
CA ALA A 158 0.59 -20.08 9.60
C ALA A 158 -0.22 -20.80 8.52
N VAL A 159 -1.03 -20.05 7.78
CA VAL A 159 -1.90 -20.58 6.72
C VAL A 159 -1.07 -21.13 5.56
N SER A 160 -0.03 -20.42 5.14
CA SER A 160 0.89 -20.90 4.08
C SER A 160 1.64 -22.17 4.48
N ALA A 161 2.00 -22.31 5.75
CA ALA A 161 2.61 -23.53 6.28
C ALA A 161 1.64 -24.72 6.30
N LEU A 162 0.37 -24.49 6.64
CA LEU A 162 -0.68 -25.50 6.55
C LEU A 162 -0.94 -25.90 5.09
N LEU A 163 -0.87 -24.96 4.14
CA LEU A 163 -0.91 -25.24 2.71
C LEU A 163 0.24 -26.16 2.30
N ALA A 164 1.47 -25.79 2.69
CA ALA A 164 2.66 -26.57 2.41
C ALA A 164 2.54 -27.99 2.97
N TRP A 165 2.13 -28.14 4.22
CA TRP A 165 1.89 -29.45 4.82
C TRP A 165 0.79 -30.24 4.12
N GLY A 166 -0.35 -29.61 3.83
CA GLY A 166 -1.47 -30.26 3.15
C GLY A 166 -1.07 -30.78 1.77
N LEU A 167 -0.33 -29.98 1.01
CA LEU A 167 0.19 -30.35 -0.31
C LEU A 167 1.25 -31.46 -0.21
N ALA A 168 2.22 -31.34 0.70
CA ALA A 168 3.30 -32.32 0.89
C ALA A 168 2.78 -33.68 1.33
N ALA A 169 1.79 -33.68 2.23
CA ALA A 169 1.17 -34.90 2.76
C ALA A 169 -0.01 -35.42 1.91
N ASN A 170 -0.30 -34.75 0.78
CA ASN A 170 -1.44 -35.05 -0.11
C ASN A 170 -2.78 -35.15 0.66
N LYS A 171 -3.08 -34.13 1.49
CA LYS A 171 -4.31 -34.04 2.30
C LYS A 171 -5.29 -33.04 1.68
N PRO A 172 -6.21 -33.46 0.76
CA PRO A 172 -7.10 -32.53 0.03
C PRO A 172 -7.97 -31.67 0.94
N ALA A 173 -8.49 -32.22 2.03
CA ALA A 173 -9.28 -31.47 3.00
C ALA A 173 -8.49 -30.31 3.62
N LEU A 174 -7.20 -30.52 3.96
CA LEU A 174 -6.36 -29.48 4.57
C LEU A 174 -6.00 -28.38 3.55
N TYR A 175 -5.34 -28.74 2.43
CA TYR A 175 -4.93 -27.71 1.49
C TYR A 175 -6.12 -27.04 0.79
N GLY A 176 -7.24 -27.75 0.60
CA GLY A 176 -8.47 -27.20 0.05
C GLY A 176 -9.10 -26.16 0.97
N SER A 177 -9.25 -26.47 2.27
CA SER A 177 -9.74 -25.48 3.24
C SER A 177 -8.85 -24.25 3.29
N VAL A 178 -7.53 -24.45 3.25
CA VAL A 178 -6.55 -23.35 3.25
C VAL A 178 -6.67 -22.49 2.01
N LEU A 179 -6.75 -23.08 0.80
CA LEU A 179 -6.90 -22.32 -0.44
C LEU A 179 -8.20 -21.51 -0.47
N ILE A 180 -9.29 -22.04 0.11
CA ILE A 180 -10.57 -21.32 0.21
C ILE A 180 -10.46 -20.13 1.17
N LEU A 181 -9.76 -20.27 2.30
CA LEU A 181 -9.62 -19.20 3.30
C LEU A 181 -8.53 -18.18 2.97
N ALA A 182 -7.52 -18.56 2.20
CA ALA A 182 -6.33 -17.76 1.93
C ALA A 182 -6.62 -16.34 1.40
N PRO A 183 -7.55 -16.10 0.44
CA PRO A 183 -7.86 -14.77 -0.06
C PRO A 183 -8.44 -13.81 1.01
N TRP A 184 -9.11 -14.34 2.02
CA TRP A 184 -9.69 -13.57 3.13
C TRP A 184 -8.63 -13.13 4.15
N ILE A 185 -7.50 -13.84 4.17
CA ILE A 185 -6.39 -13.52 5.06
C ILE A 185 -5.45 -12.54 4.38
N ARG A 186 -5.07 -12.81 3.10
CA ARG A 186 -4.19 -11.92 2.35
C ARG A 186 -4.35 -12.07 0.84
N PRO A 187 -4.07 -10.99 0.07
CA PRO A 187 -4.11 -11.05 -1.40
C PRO A 187 -3.18 -12.11 -2.01
N GLU A 188 -2.06 -12.46 -1.34
CA GLU A 188 -1.15 -13.52 -1.76
C GLU A 188 -1.84 -14.89 -1.85
N GLY A 189 -2.92 -15.08 -1.12
CA GLY A 189 -3.78 -16.27 -1.24
C GLY A 189 -4.35 -16.47 -2.64
N MET A 190 -4.64 -15.38 -3.36
CA MET A 190 -5.09 -15.43 -4.76
C MET A 190 -3.99 -15.96 -5.68
N VAL A 191 -2.74 -15.56 -5.42
CA VAL A 191 -1.57 -16.06 -6.18
C VAL A 191 -1.40 -17.57 -5.97
N CYS A 192 -1.63 -18.06 -4.74
CA CYS A 192 -1.61 -19.50 -4.46
C CYS A 192 -2.71 -20.25 -5.22
N ILE A 193 -3.92 -19.70 -5.34
CA ILE A 193 -5.02 -20.30 -6.11
C ILE A 193 -4.66 -20.35 -7.60
N ILE A 194 -4.12 -19.26 -8.16
CA ILE A 194 -3.68 -19.20 -9.54
C ILE A 194 -2.59 -20.25 -9.81
N ALA A 195 -1.59 -20.33 -8.93
CA ALA A 195 -0.52 -21.31 -9.03
C ALA A 195 -1.05 -22.76 -8.99
N PHE A 196 -1.96 -23.03 -8.07
CA PHE A 196 -2.63 -24.33 -7.99
C PHE A 196 -3.39 -24.66 -9.27
N GLY A 197 -4.17 -23.72 -9.79
CA GLY A 197 -4.92 -23.85 -11.04
C GLY A 197 -4.01 -24.14 -12.25
N ILE A 198 -2.92 -23.38 -12.40
CA ILE A 198 -1.93 -23.59 -13.48
C ILE A 198 -1.35 -25.00 -13.40
N ILE A 199 -0.90 -25.44 -12.23
CA ILE A 199 -0.31 -26.77 -12.05
C ILE A 199 -1.33 -27.88 -12.33
N MET A 200 -2.60 -27.67 -11.95
CA MET A 200 -3.69 -28.60 -12.27
C MET A 200 -3.93 -28.70 -13.77
N VAL A 201 -4.05 -27.57 -14.48
CA VAL A 201 -4.30 -27.53 -15.92
C VAL A 201 -3.13 -28.15 -16.70
N VAL A 202 -1.89 -27.71 -16.40
CA VAL A 202 -0.69 -28.22 -17.06
C VAL A 202 -0.49 -29.70 -16.74
N GLY A 203 -0.71 -30.12 -15.48
CA GLY A 203 -0.64 -31.52 -15.08
C GLY A 203 -1.66 -32.39 -15.81
N LYS A 204 -2.87 -31.85 -16.04
CA LYS A 204 -3.89 -32.55 -16.84
C LYS A 204 -3.45 -32.68 -18.31
N TRP A 205 -2.95 -31.59 -18.90
CA TRP A 205 -2.50 -31.59 -20.29
C TRP A 205 -1.36 -32.57 -20.54
N ILE A 206 -0.32 -32.58 -19.69
CA ILE A 206 0.82 -33.51 -19.80
C ILE A 206 0.37 -34.97 -19.70
N ARG A 207 -0.56 -35.28 -18.78
CA ARG A 207 -1.08 -36.66 -18.61
C ARG A 207 -1.95 -37.08 -19.81
N ALA A 208 -2.77 -36.18 -20.34
CA ALA A 208 -3.54 -36.44 -21.54
C ALA A 208 -2.63 -36.81 -22.73
N LEU A 209 -1.48 -36.13 -22.88
CA LEU A 209 -0.48 -36.45 -23.87
C LEU A 209 0.17 -37.85 -23.67
N ARG A 210 0.14 -38.37 -22.43
CA ARG A 210 0.66 -39.70 -22.07
C ARG A 210 -0.41 -40.80 -22.10
N GLY A 211 -1.66 -40.45 -22.45
CA GLY A 211 -2.76 -41.41 -22.43
C GLY A 211 -3.25 -41.86 -21.07
N GLU A 212 -2.90 -41.11 -20.02
CA GLU A 212 -3.25 -41.46 -18.63
C GLU A 212 -4.67 -40.93 -18.28
N ASN A 213 -5.52 -41.81 -17.72
CA ASN A 213 -6.86 -41.43 -17.26
C ASN A 213 -6.85 -40.65 -15.94
N LEU A 214 -7.69 -39.63 -15.85
CA LEU A 214 -7.70 -38.65 -14.77
C LEU A 214 -8.88 -38.83 -13.83
N HIS A 215 -8.60 -39.20 -12.57
CA HIS A 215 -9.58 -39.19 -11.48
C HIS A 215 -9.16 -38.17 -10.41
N GLU A 216 -9.18 -36.84 -10.73
CA GLU A 216 -8.85 -35.75 -9.80
C GLU A 216 -10.06 -34.86 -9.50
N ARG A 217 -11.26 -35.44 -9.39
CA ARG A 217 -12.51 -34.65 -9.16
C ARG A 217 -12.39 -33.74 -7.92
N ALA A 218 -11.80 -34.22 -6.85
CA ALA A 218 -11.62 -33.46 -5.61
C ALA A 218 -10.80 -32.18 -5.82
N ASN A 219 -9.72 -32.23 -6.59
CA ASN A 219 -8.85 -31.07 -6.85
C ASN A 219 -9.58 -30.01 -7.70
N TRP A 220 -10.40 -30.42 -8.66
CA TRP A 220 -11.22 -29.49 -9.44
C TRP A 220 -12.29 -28.81 -8.60
N VAL A 221 -12.95 -29.52 -7.69
CA VAL A 221 -13.91 -28.96 -6.74
C VAL A 221 -13.21 -27.94 -5.84
N ILE A 222 -12.03 -28.26 -5.30
CA ILE A 222 -11.23 -27.34 -4.49
C ILE A 222 -10.88 -26.07 -5.28
N LEU A 223 -10.42 -26.21 -6.53
CA LEU A 223 -10.08 -25.06 -7.38
C LEU A 223 -11.28 -24.16 -7.60
N VAL A 224 -12.43 -24.72 -7.97
CA VAL A 224 -13.68 -23.96 -8.19
C VAL A 224 -14.11 -23.23 -6.93
N LEU A 225 -14.15 -23.91 -5.78
CA LEU A 225 -14.52 -23.31 -4.50
C LEU A 225 -13.53 -22.18 -4.10
N SER A 226 -12.24 -22.37 -4.36
CA SER A 226 -11.22 -21.36 -4.07
C SER A 226 -11.37 -20.13 -4.96
N ILE A 227 -11.68 -20.32 -6.25
CA ILE A 227 -11.97 -19.21 -7.17
C ILE A 227 -13.24 -18.46 -6.73
N LEU A 228 -14.31 -19.18 -6.40
CA LEU A 228 -15.54 -18.56 -5.87
C LEU A 228 -15.27 -17.76 -4.59
N SER A 229 -14.43 -18.29 -3.71
CA SER A 229 -14.01 -17.59 -2.49
C SER A 229 -13.24 -16.31 -2.80
N ALA A 230 -12.29 -16.33 -3.73
CA ALA A 230 -11.55 -15.14 -4.19
C ALA A 230 -12.50 -14.10 -4.81
N VAL A 231 -13.44 -14.53 -5.66
CA VAL A 231 -14.48 -13.65 -6.23
C VAL A 231 -15.33 -13.05 -5.10
N GLY A 232 -15.66 -13.82 -4.07
CA GLY A 232 -16.39 -13.33 -2.89
C GLY A 232 -15.69 -12.16 -2.19
N VAL A 233 -14.36 -12.20 -2.07
CA VAL A 233 -13.57 -11.09 -1.50
C VAL A 233 -13.65 -9.84 -2.38
N PHE A 234 -13.53 -9.97 -3.71
CA PHE A 234 -13.67 -8.84 -4.63
C PHE A 234 -15.09 -8.24 -4.59
N MET A 235 -16.11 -9.09 -4.55
CA MET A 235 -17.51 -8.65 -4.44
C MET A 235 -17.77 -7.94 -3.11
N LEU A 236 -17.23 -8.43 -2.02
CA LEU A 236 -17.31 -7.75 -0.72
C LEU A 236 -16.69 -6.36 -0.78
N ASN A 237 -15.46 -6.25 -1.31
CA ASN A 237 -14.80 -4.95 -1.46
C ASN A 237 -15.64 -3.99 -2.31
N TYR A 238 -16.14 -4.46 -3.45
CA TYR A 238 -16.97 -3.64 -4.33
C TYR A 238 -18.27 -3.19 -3.66
N ALA A 239 -18.95 -4.08 -2.96
CA ALA A 239 -20.19 -3.76 -2.26
C ALA A 239 -19.97 -2.74 -1.13
N LEU A 240 -18.81 -2.78 -0.46
CA LEU A 240 -18.50 -1.90 0.67
C LEU A 240 -17.95 -0.53 0.24
N THR A 241 -17.14 -0.48 -0.82
CA THR A 241 -16.36 0.71 -1.16
C THR A 241 -16.59 1.24 -2.57
N GLY A 242 -17.31 0.51 -3.42
CA GLY A 242 -17.43 0.80 -4.85
C GLY A 242 -16.19 0.39 -5.68
N TYR A 243 -15.13 -0.13 -5.03
CA TYR A 243 -13.90 -0.58 -5.68
C TYR A 243 -13.71 -2.08 -5.50
N ALA A 244 -13.39 -2.81 -6.56
CA ALA A 244 -13.17 -4.25 -6.47
C ALA A 244 -11.86 -4.62 -5.74
N GLN A 245 -10.88 -3.74 -5.71
CA GLN A 245 -9.58 -3.96 -5.07
C GLN A 245 -9.55 -3.38 -3.66
N PHE A 246 -8.75 -4.02 -2.77
CA PHE A 246 -8.42 -3.43 -1.47
C PHE A 246 -7.77 -2.05 -1.67
N SER A 247 -8.19 -1.06 -0.91
CA SER A 247 -7.63 0.29 -0.97
C SER A 247 -6.11 0.30 -0.71
N SER A 248 -5.61 -0.62 0.13
CA SER A 248 -4.18 -0.81 0.39
C SER A 248 -3.37 -1.33 -0.82
N VAL A 249 -4.01 -1.90 -1.82
CA VAL A 249 -3.36 -2.50 -3.00
C VAL A 249 -3.59 -1.67 -4.27
N ALA A 250 -4.71 -0.96 -4.34
CA ALA A 250 -5.18 -0.34 -5.58
C ALA A 250 -4.25 0.76 -6.12
N ASN A 251 -3.53 1.48 -5.24
CA ASN A 251 -2.57 2.52 -5.63
C ASN A 251 -1.13 2.03 -5.79
N LYS A 252 -0.89 0.72 -5.62
CA LYS A 252 0.43 0.12 -5.73
C LYS A 252 0.55 -0.60 -7.07
N GLY A 253 1.63 -0.35 -7.79
CA GLY A 253 1.95 -1.10 -8.99
C GLY A 253 2.44 -0.22 -10.14
N TYR A 254 3.67 -0.47 -10.57
CA TYR A 254 4.30 0.27 -11.64
C TYR A 254 3.53 0.20 -12.96
N PHE A 255 2.92 -0.94 -13.27
CA PHE A 255 2.14 -1.11 -14.52
C PHE A 255 0.84 -0.28 -14.56
N LYS A 256 0.43 0.31 -13.43
CA LYS A 256 -0.70 1.24 -13.36
C LYS A 256 -0.30 2.70 -13.42
N THR A 257 0.92 3.00 -12.98
CA THR A 257 1.37 4.37 -12.73
C THR A 257 2.43 4.86 -13.70
N LEU A 258 3.12 3.94 -14.40
CA LEU A 258 4.23 4.26 -15.30
C LEU A 258 3.97 3.74 -16.71
N PRO A 259 4.62 4.30 -17.74
CA PRO A 259 4.71 3.70 -19.07
C PRO A 259 5.24 2.26 -18.99
N PHE A 260 4.78 1.38 -19.89
CA PHE A 260 5.09 -0.06 -19.82
C PHE A 260 6.59 -0.36 -19.73
N THR A 261 7.42 0.32 -20.52
CA THR A 261 8.89 0.13 -20.52
C THR A 261 9.50 0.47 -19.16
N ASP A 262 9.12 1.62 -18.58
CA ASP A 262 9.62 2.07 -17.29
C ASP A 262 9.14 1.16 -16.15
N ALA A 263 7.90 0.69 -16.23
CA ALA A 263 7.34 -0.29 -15.29
C ALA A 263 8.11 -1.60 -15.31
N VAL A 264 8.48 -2.11 -16.49
CA VAL A 264 9.30 -3.32 -16.66
C VAL A 264 10.70 -3.10 -16.08
N ILE A 265 11.38 -2.00 -16.42
CA ILE A 265 12.72 -1.70 -15.92
C ILE A 265 12.72 -1.57 -14.40
N ARG A 266 11.76 -0.84 -13.83
CA ARG A 266 11.66 -0.70 -12.36
C ARG A 266 11.34 -2.01 -11.67
N THR A 267 10.40 -2.79 -12.19
CA THR A 267 10.10 -4.13 -11.65
C THR A 267 11.32 -5.04 -11.68
N ALA A 268 12.10 -5.02 -12.77
CA ALA A 268 13.34 -5.80 -12.87
C ALA A 268 14.39 -5.34 -11.84
N ASN A 269 14.56 -4.03 -11.64
CA ASN A 269 15.48 -3.50 -10.63
C ASN A 269 15.03 -3.90 -9.21
N ASP A 270 13.74 -3.80 -8.91
CA ASP A 270 13.22 -4.19 -7.60
C ASP A 270 13.30 -5.70 -7.36
N LEU A 271 13.10 -6.53 -8.41
CA LEU A 271 13.36 -7.96 -8.34
C LEU A 271 14.81 -8.26 -7.97
N LEU A 272 15.75 -7.53 -8.59
CA LEU A 272 17.16 -7.66 -8.29
C LEU A 272 17.48 -7.27 -6.84
N GLU A 273 16.90 -6.18 -6.35
CA GLU A 273 17.08 -5.72 -4.99
C GLU A 273 16.46 -6.67 -3.96
N LEU A 274 15.23 -7.17 -4.23
CA LEU A 274 14.55 -8.15 -3.39
C LEU A 274 15.34 -9.44 -3.22
N VAL A 275 15.85 -10.00 -4.32
CA VAL A 275 16.66 -11.23 -4.27
C VAL A 275 17.92 -10.98 -3.45
N ASN A 276 18.54 -9.80 -3.59
CA ASN A 276 19.70 -9.41 -2.81
C ASN A 276 19.40 -9.36 -1.31
N ASN A 277 18.40 -8.60 -0.92
CA ASN A 277 18.02 -8.43 0.48
C ASN A 277 17.56 -9.74 1.11
N TYR A 278 16.90 -10.59 0.33
CA TYR A 278 16.32 -11.84 0.80
C TYR A 278 17.36 -12.96 0.91
N LEU A 279 18.29 -13.06 -0.05
CA LEU A 279 19.34 -14.10 -0.05
C LEU A 279 20.35 -13.90 1.08
N LEU A 280 20.66 -12.66 1.41
CA LEU A 280 21.76 -12.37 2.34
C LEU A 280 21.28 -12.02 3.75
N GLY A 281 19.98 -11.78 3.96
CA GLY A 281 19.45 -11.38 5.27
C GLY A 281 20.07 -10.06 5.80
N LEU A 282 20.84 -9.38 4.95
CA LEU A 282 21.56 -8.16 5.26
C LEU A 282 20.89 -7.03 4.49
N SER A 283 20.15 -6.17 5.18
CA SER A 283 19.63 -4.97 4.56
C SER A 283 20.81 -4.07 4.14
N THR A 284 20.89 -3.76 2.85
CA THR A 284 21.26 -2.44 2.31
C THR A 284 22.72 -2.02 2.13
N SER A 285 23.76 -2.76 2.49
CA SER A 285 25.11 -2.19 2.41
C SER A 285 26.13 -2.86 1.49
N MET A 286 25.75 -3.92 0.77
CA MET A 286 26.70 -4.54 -0.17
C MET A 286 26.70 -3.89 -1.55
N PRO A 287 27.89 -3.68 -2.17
CA PRO A 287 28.00 -3.11 -3.51
C PRO A 287 27.22 -3.97 -4.53
N ARG A 288 26.34 -3.34 -5.31
CA ARG A 288 25.48 -3.98 -6.34
C ARG A 288 26.26 -4.90 -7.28
N ASN A 289 27.52 -4.58 -7.59
CA ASN A 289 28.37 -5.31 -8.52
C ASN A 289 28.79 -6.70 -8.02
N PHE A 290 28.80 -6.94 -6.71
CA PHE A 290 29.17 -8.25 -6.14
C PHE A 290 27.98 -9.20 -6.03
N ILE A 291 26.80 -8.65 -5.97
CA ILE A 291 25.56 -9.35 -5.70
C ILE A 291 24.97 -9.96 -6.97
N PHE A 292 25.10 -9.27 -8.10
CA PHE A 292 24.55 -9.70 -9.37
C PHE A 292 24.98 -11.11 -9.82
N PRO A 293 26.27 -11.51 -9.79
CA PRO A 293 26.68 -12.87 -10.16
C PRO A 293 26.14 -13.94 -9.21
N VAL A 294 26.12 -13.66 -7.91
CA VAL A 294 25.58 -14.59 -6.89
C VAL A 294 24.09 -14.81 -7.08
N MET A 295 23.36 -13.74 -7.41
CA MET A 295 21.94 -13.78 -7.70
C MET A 295 21.61 -14.54 -8.97
N LEU A 296 22.36 -14.27 -10.04
CA LEU A 296 22.17 -14.96 -11.31
C LEU A 296 22.40 -16.46 -11.11
N ALA A 297 23.44 -16.84 -10.37
CA ALA A 297 23.69 -18.22 -10.00
C ALA A 297 22.56 -18.83 -9.16
N ALA A 298 22.03 -18.09 -8.18
CA ALA A 298 20.91 -18.55 -7.35
C ALA A 298 19.62 -18.72 -8.16
N VAL A 299 19.33 -17.81 -9.10
CA VAL A 299 18.18 -17.93 -10.02
C VAL A 299 18.34 -19.14 -10.93
N PHE A 300 19.53 -19.39 -11.51
CA PHE A 300 19.77 -20.56 -12.33
C PHE A 300 19.69 -21.87 -11.53
N ILE A 301 20.24 -21.89 -10.32
CA ILE A 301 20.10 -23.04 -9.42
C ILE A 301 18.60 -23.28 -9.10
N TRP A 302 17.86 -22.23 -8.81
CA TRP A 302 16.43 -22.30 -8.51
C TRP A 302 15.62 -22.83 -9.70
N LEU A 303 15.85 -22.29 -10.89
CA LEU A 303 15.21 -22.77 -12.13
C LEU A 303 15.61 -24.23 -12.44
N GLY A 304 16.87 -24.58 -12.25
CA GLY A 304 17.35 -25.95 -12.40
C GLY A 304 16.68 -26.93 -11.45
N LEU A 305 16.50 -26.54 -10.19
CA LEU A 305 15.80 -27.32 -9.17
C LEU A 305 14.30 -27.44 -9.47
N ILE A 306 13.64 -26.35 -9.94
CA ILE A 306 12.25 -26.40 -10.39
C ILE A 306 12.10 -27.42 -11.53
N VAL A 307 12.96 -27.37 -12.54
CA VAL A 307 12.93 -28.30 -13.68
C VAL A 307 13.21 -29.74 -13.22
N HIS A 308 14.18 -29.94 -12.33
CA HIS A 308 14.49 -31.24 -11.77
C HIS A 308 13.31 -31.83 -11.01
N ARG A 309 12.71 -31.07 -10.08
CA ARG A 309 11.56 -31.50 -9.29
C ARG A 309 10.29 -31.67 -10.13
N TRP A 310 10.12 -30.88 -11.17
CA TRP A 310 9.06 -31.09 -12.15
C TRP A 310 9.16 -32.46 -12.82
N ARG A 311 10.40 -32.88 -13.19
CA ARG A 311 10.65 -34.20 -13.78
C ARG A 311 10.43 -35.36 -12.82
N THR A 312 10.67 -35.17 -11.54
CA THR A 312 10.49 -36.19 -10.46
C THR A 312 9.06 -36.29 -9.94
N GLN A 313 8.07 -35.60 -10.55
CA GLN A 313 6.62 -35.66 -10.27
C GLN A 313 6.16 -35.02 -8.94
N GLU A 314 6.99 -34.24 -8.26
CA GLU A 314 6.58 -33.53 -7.04
C GLU A 314 5.77 -32.28 -7.34
N ARG A 315 4.53 -32.46 -7.79
CA ARG A 315 3.64 -31.35 -8.19
C ARG A 315 3.26 -30.43 -7.02
N SER A 316 3.20 -30.97 -5.82
CA SER A 316 2.91 -30.21 -4.62
C SER A 316 3.89 -29.07 -4.38
N LEU A 317 5.18 -29.35 -4.56
CA LEU A 317 6.23 -28.32 -4.44
C LEU A 317 6.18 -27.30 -5.58
N SER A 318 5.80 -27.75 -6.80
CA SER A 318 5.64 -26.85 -7.95
C SER A 318 4.57 -25.78 -7.74
N VAL A 319 3.48 -26.08 -7.02
CA VAL A 319 2.45 -25.08 -6.65
C VAL A 319 3.07 -23.97 -5.80
N LEU A 320 3.79 -24.33 -4.76
CA LEU A 320 4.41 -23.34 -3.85
C LEU A 320 5.51 -22.53 -4.53
N LEU A 321 6.33 -23.16 -5.39
CA LEU A 321 7.35 -22.47 -6.16
C LEU A 321 6.74 -21.43 -7.12
N LEU A 322 5.69 -21.81 -7.84
CA LEU A 322 5.00 -20.90 -8.75
C LEU A 322 4.32 -19.77 -7.98
N ALA A 323 3.68 -20.09 -6.83
CA ALA A 323 3.10 -19.09 -5.95
C ALA A 323 4.17 -18.13 -5.40
N ALA A 324 5.31 -18.65 -4.97
CA ALA A 324 6.43 -17.85 -4.51
C ALA A 324 6.94 -16.88 -5.59
N CYS A 325 7.16 -17.38 -6.82
CA CYS A 325 7.56 -16.53 -7.96
C CYS A 325 6.52 -15.43 -8.24
N GLY A 326 5.23 -15.76 -8.24
CA GLY A 326 4.15 -14.79 -8.43
C GLY A 326 4.11 -13.74 -7.33
N CYS A 327 4.31 -14.11 -6.08
CA CYS A 327 4.35 -13.17 -4.96
C CYS A 327 5.58 -12.27 -5.01
N VAL A 328 6.76 -12.81 -5.30
CA VAL A 328 7.99 -12.02 -5.48
C VAL A 328 7.80 -10.99 -6.59
N PHE A 329 7.23 -11.39 -7.73
CA PHE A 329 6.91 -10.46 -8.82
C PHE A 329 5.90 -9.38 -8.39
N THR A 330 4.82 -9.78 -7.69
CA THR A 330 3.79 -8.85 -7.22
C THR A 330 4.36 -7.82 -6.24
N VAL A 331 5.24 -8.23 -5.33
CA VAL A 331 5.91 -7.33 -4.38
C VAL A 331 6.87 -6.40 -5.12
N ALA A 332 7.68 -6.91 -6.04
CA ALA A 332 8.62 -6.10 -6.82
C ALA A 332 7.89 -5.03 -7.65
N GLN A 333 6.83 -5.43 -8.37
CA GLN A 333 6.08 -4.48 -9.18
C GLN A 333 5.29 -3.45 -8.35
N SER A 334 5.09 -3.67 -7.05
CA SER A 334 4.39 -2.73 -6.18
C SER A 334 5.22 -1.52 -5.76
N GLY A 335 6.51 -1.48 -6.08
CA GLY A 335 7.40 -0.35 -5.79
C GLY A 335 7.68 -0.11 -4.33
N TRP A 336 7.42 -1.09 -3.48
CA TRP A 336 7.66 -0.96 -2.04
C TRP A 336 9.14 -1.15 -1.71
N GLN A 337 9.85 -0.07 -1.59
CA GLN A 337 11.24 -0.06 -1.14
C GLN A 337 11.32 -0.03 0.39
N GLY A 338 12.23 -0.83 0.97
CA GLY A 338 12.58 -0.82 2.39
C GLY A 338 12.13 -2.06 3.17
N THR A 339 12.14 -1.97 4.49
CA THR A 339 11.92 -3.05 5.48
C THR A 339 10.59 -3.83 5.35
N ASN A 340 9.69 -3.39 4.49
CA ASN A 340 8.39 -4.03 4.31
C ASN A 340 8.44 -5.27 3.41
N TYR A 341 9.44 -5.41 2.52
CA TYR A 341 9.57 -6.57 1.65
C TYR A 341 9.74 -7.86 2.42
N ASP A 342 10.59 -7.82 3.44
CA ASP A 342 10.94 -8.99 4.23
C ASP A 342 9.72 -9.64 4.86
N ARG A 343 8.77 -8.83 5.34
CA ARG A 343 7.55 -9.36 5.96
C ARG A 343 6.58 -9.99 4.96
N TYR A 344 6.45 -9.46 3.75
CA TYR A 344 5.55 -10.03 2.74
C TYR A 344 6.05 -11.36 2.18
N LEU A 345 7.36 -11.59 2.22
CA LEU A 345 8.01 -12.76 1.68
C LEU A 345 8.46 -13.77 2.76
N ALA A 346 8.25 -13.48 4.05
CA ALA A 346 8.68 -14.34 5.16
C ALA A 346 8.20 -15.79 5.04
N TRP A 347 7.02 -16.01 4.48
CA TRP A 347 6.45 -17.34 4.27
C TRP A 347 7.16 -18.16 3.19
N ILE A 348 7.96 -17.52 2.31
CA ILE A 348 8.72 -18.17 1.23
C ILE A 348 10.07 -18.70 1.73
N LEU A 349 10.60 -18.15 2.82
CA LEU A 349 11.91 -18.54 3.36
C LEU A 349 12.07 -20.05 3.55
N PRO A 350 11.09 -20.81 4.06
CA PRO A 350 11.23 -22.25 4.21
C PRO A 350 11.43 -23.01 2.90
N ILE A 351 10.84 -22.51 1.80
CA ILE A 351 11.07 -23.09 0.45
C ILE A 351 12.53 -22.92 0.06
N TYR A 352 13.07 -21.74 0.31
CA TYR A 352 14.47 -21.45 0.06
C TYR A 352 15.41 -22.32 0.89
N LEU A 353 15.11 -22.48 2.20
CA LEU A 353 15.89 -23.32 3.10
C LEU A 353 15.84 -24.81 2.71
N LEU A 354 14.72 -25.29 2.18
CA LEU A 354 14.59 -26.65 1.66
C LEU A 354 15.62 -26.89 0.54
N PHE A 355 15.69 -26.00 -0.44
CA PHE A 355 16.65 -26.16 -1.53
C PHE A 355 18.10 -25.96 -1.10
N LEU A 356 18.36 -25.02 -0.20
CA LEU A 356 19.69 -24.81 0.37
C LEU A 356 20.20 -26.07 1.06
N THR A 357 19.36 -26.68 1.88
CA THR A 357 19.75 -27.90 2.62
C THR A 357 19.92 -29.11 1.73
N GLU A 358 19.11 -29.29 0.70
CA GLU A 358 19.31 -30.34 -0.31
C GLU A 358 20.61 -30.11 -1.08
N GLY A 359 20.87 -28.90 -1.51
CA GLY A 359 22.11 -28.54 -2.22
C GLY A 359 23.34 -28.78 -1.36
N LEU A 360 23.31 -28.34 -0.08
CA LEU A 360 24.37 -28.57 0.89
C LEU A 360 24.59 -30.06 1.14
N TYR A 361 23.51 -30.83 1.31
CA TYR A 361 23.60 -32.26 1.51
C TYR A 361 24.22 -32.96 0.29
N TYR A 362 23.74 -32.67 -0.92
CA TYR A 362 24.26 -33.23 -2.14
C TYR A 362 25.75 -32.91 -2.31
N PHE A 363 26.17 -31.67 -2.04
CA PHE A 363 27.54 -31.23 -2.09
C PHE A 363 28.40 -31.96 -1.05
N THR A 364 27.98 -32.05 0.20
CA THR A 364 28.73 -32.72 1.25
C THR A 364 28.87 -34.23 0.99
N GLU A 365 27.83 -34.88 0.48
CA GLU A 365 27.90 -36.32 0.11
C GLU A 365 28.85 -36.54 -1.07
N ARG A 366 28.83 -35.68 -2.08
CA ARG A 366 29.69 -35.78 -3.26
C ARG A 366 31.18 -35.62 -2.94
N TYR A 367 31.51 -34.76 -1.97
CA TYR A 367 32.88 -34.40 -1.64
C TYR A 367 33.34 -34.91 -0.26
N ARG A 368 32.57 -35.74 0.42
CA ARG A 368 32.87 -36.22 1.78
C ARG A 368 34.24 -36.88 1.92
N HIS A 369 34.80 -37.46 0.83
CA HIS A 369 36.11 -38.09 0.81
C HIS A 369 37.26 -37.11 0.53
N LYS A 370 36.92 -35.85 0.12
CA LYS A 370 37.95 -34.87 -0.28
C LYS A 370 38.06 -33.68 0.67
N LEU A 371 37.06 -33.46 1.53
CA LEU A 371 36.99 -32.32 2.43
C LEU A 371 36.73 -32.80 3.86
N PRO A 372 37.76 -32.80 4.73
CA PRO A 372 37.53 -33.00 6.18
C PRO A 372 36.65 -31.91 6.80
N GLY A 373 36.36 -30.86 6.04
CA GLY A 373 35.54 -29.74 6.43
C GLY A 373 34.06 -29.75 5.97
N SER A 374 33.47 -30.93 5.68
CA SER A 374 32.04 -31.03 5.26
C SER A 374 31.02 -30.46 6.27
N LEU A 375 31.44 -30.34 7.53
CA LEU A 375 30.63 -29.69 8.59
C LEU A 375 30.76 -28.15 8.61
N ILE A 376 31.76 -27.57 7.94
CA ILE A 376 32.02 -26.12 7.94
C ILE A 376 30.83 -25.32 7.33
N PRO A 377 30.27 -25.69 6.17
CA PRO A 377 29.13 -25.00 5.62
C PRO A 377 27.88 -25.06 6.53
N ILE A 378 27.66 -26.21 7.16
CA ILE A 378 26.56 -26.43 8.08
C ILE A 378 26.76 -25.54 9.32
N GLY A 379 27.95 -25.55 9.90
CA GLY A 379 28.31 -24.70 11.03
C GLY A 379 28.22 -23.22 10.74
N ALA A 380 28.67 -22.80 9.55
CA ALA A 380 28.55 -21.41 9.08
C ALA A 380 27.08 -20.99 8.93
N CYS A 381 26.23 -21.83 8.33
CA CYS A 381 24.79 -21.59 8.25
C CYS A 381 24.16 -21.47 9.64
N PHE A 382 24.50 -22.35 10.58
CA PHE A 382 24.04 -22.29 11.95
C PHE A 382 24.42 -20.99 12.65
N LEU A 383 25.67 -20.59 12.54
CA LEU A 383 26.16 -19.35 13.10
C LEU A 383 25.43 -18.15 12.48
N PHE A 384 25.29 -18.12 11.16
CA PHE A 384 24.60 -17.05 10.45
C PHE A 384 23.15 -16.91 10.90
N PHE A 385 22.38 -17.98 10.95
CA PHE A 385 20.97 -17.93 11.35
C PHE A 385 20.78 -17.61 12.85
N SER A 386 21.72 -18.05 13.69
CA SER A 386 21.72 -17.67 15.10
C SER A 386 21.99 -16.17 15.29
N CYS A 387 22.94 -15.60 14.54
CA CYS A 387 23.16 -14.17 14.51
C CYS A 387 21.95 -13.41 13.95
N SER A 388 21.29 -13.95 12.91
CA SER A 388 20.05 -13.39 12.37
C SER A 388 18.94 -13.31 13.41
N ALA A 389 18.78 -14.31 14.28
CA ALA A 389 17.81 -14.28 15.35
C ALA A 389 18.10 -13.15 16.35
N LEU A 390 19.34 -12.98 16.77
CA LEU A 390 19.75 -11.89 17.69
C LEU A 390 19.54 -10.50 17.06
N VAL A 391 19.94 -10.33 15.81
CA VAL A 391 19.76 -9.07 15.07
C VAL A 391 18.27 -8.76 14.92
N SER A 392 17.42 -9.76 14.71
CA SER A 392 15.98 -9.59 14.57
C SER A 392 15.31 -9.14 15.88
N VAL A 393 15.76 -9.67 17.03
CA VAL A 393 15.30 -9.18 18.35
C VAL A 393 15.71 -7.74 18.56
N TYR A 394 16.93 -7.36 18.19
CA TYR A 394 17.40 -5.97 18.26
C TYR A 394 16.55 -5.04 17.39
N HIS A 395 16.27 -5.40 16.14
CA HIS A 395 15.41 -4.61 15.25
C HIS A 395 13.97 -4.51 15.75
N LEU A 396 13.45 -5.58 16.37
CA LEU A 396 12.12 -5.52 16.98
C LEU A 396 12.10 -4.53 18.13
N ASN A 397 13.12 -4.54 19.00
CA ASN A 397 13.23 -3.59 20.11
C ASN A 397 13.30 -2.14 19.60
N GLN A 398 14.10 -1.85 18.56
CA GLN A 398 14.17 -0.53 17.94
C GLN A 398 12.82 -0.09 17.36
N GLY A 399 12.15 -0.97 16.63
CA GLY A 399 10.81 -0.70 16.06
C GLY A 399 9.77 -0.49 17.16
N ALA A 400 9.80 -1.32 18.21
CA ALA A 400 8.91 -1.21 19.34
C ALA A 400 9.11 0.10 20.10
N THR A 401 10.36 0.51 20.35
CA THR A 401 10.67 1.81 21.00
C THR A 401 10.15 2.99 20.18
N LYS A 402 10.32 2.97 18.85
CA LYS A 402 9.78 4.03 17.97
C LYS A 402 8.25 4.07 18.02
N THR A 403 7.61 2.93 17.91
CA THR A 403 6.14 2.84 17.91
C THR A 403 5.55 3.21 19.26
N ASP A 404 6.23 2.87 20.34
CA ASP A 404 5.80 3.23 21.71
C ASP A 404 5.83 4.74 21.95
N ARG A 405 6.83 5.44 21.44
CA ARG A 405 6.85 6.92 21.47
C ARG A 405 5.65 7.52 20.74
N ILE A 406 5.25 6.94 19.60
CA ILE A 406 4.05 7.37 18.88
C ILE A 406 2.79 7.07 19.71
N ARG A 407 2.73 5.94 20.40
CA ARG A 407 1.64 5.58 21.31
C ARG A 407 1.51 6.59 22.45
N LEU A 408 2.61 6.88 23.15
CA LEU A 408 2.60 7.85 24.24
C LEU A 408 2.17 9.24 23.75
N PHE A 409 2.64 9.66 22.60
CA PHE A 409 2.20 10.92 22.00
C PHE A 409 0.71 10.91 21.63
N ALA A 410 0.20 9.78 21.16
CA ALA A 410 -1.23 9.64 20.88
C ALA A 410 -2.08 9.73 22.16
N ASP A 411 -1.60 9.21 23.28
CA ASP A 411 -2.25 9.35 24.58
C ASP A 411 -2.26 10.81 25.03
N GLU A 412 -1.12 11.50 24.91
CA GLU A 412 -1.00 12.93 25.21
C GLU A 412 -1.97 13.76 24.34
N ILE A 413 -2.11 13.45 23.06
CA ILE A 413 -3.08 14.07 22.17
C ILE A 413 -4.51 13.81 22.68
N ALA A 414 -4.81 12.56 23.06
CA ALA A 414 -6.13 12.18 23.53
C ALA A 414 -6.52 12.92 24.83
N ASP A 415 -5.57 13.17 25.70
CA ASP A 415 -5.79 13.88 26.97
C ASP A 415 -5.96 15.40 26.77
N ASN A 416 -5.25 15.99 25.81
CA ASN A 416 -5.25 17.44 25.60
C ASN A 416 -6.32 17.93 24.60
N LEU A 417 -6.82 17.08 23.71
CA LEU A 417 -7.86 17.49 22.77
C LEU A 417 -9.27 17.32 23.35
N PRO A 418 -10.19 18.26 23.08
CA PRO A 418 -11.58 18.11 23.46
C PRO A 418 -12.20 16.80 22.91
N PRO A 419 -13.16 16.19 23.62
CA PRO A 419 -13.91 15.06 23.09
C PRO A 419 -14.61 15.42 21.77
N LYS A 420 -14.69 14.46 20.84
CA LYS A 420 -15.34 14.60 19.52
C LYS A 420 -14.61 15.49 18.50
N THR A 421 -13.44 16.01 18.81
CA THR A 421 -12.63 16.71 17.79
C THR A 421 -12.10 15.72 16.76
N SER A 422 -12.09 16.12 15.51
CA SER A 422 -11.63 15.33 14.38
C SER A 422 -10.15 15.61 14.06
N VAL A 423 -9.43 14.57 13.66
CA VAL A 423 -8.01 14.64 13.33
C VAL A 423 -7.79 14.14 11.91
N GLY A 424 -6.97 14.85 11.13
CA GLY A 424 -6.56 14.45 9.79
C GLY A 424 -5.06 14.25 9.67
N SER A 425 -4.63 13.25 8.89
CA SER A 425 -3.23 12.98 8.63
C SER A 425 -3.04 12.23 7.31
N PHE A 426 -1.88 12.42 6.66
CA PHE A 426 -1.46 11.60 5.52
C PHE A 426 -0.87 10.23 5.91
N GLY A 427 -0.57 10.04 7.17
CA GLY A 427 -0.01 8.81 7.74
C GLY A 427 -0.48 8.58 9.17
N ALA A 428 0.36 8.01 10.01
CA ALA A 428 0.12 7.79 11.46
C ALA A 428 -1.22 7.12 11.80
N SER A 429 -1.73 6.30 10.90
CA SER A 429 -3.03 5.64 11.08
C SER A 429 -3.12 4.84 12.40
N GLY A 430 -1.98 4.39 12.94
CA GLY A 430 -1.91 3.74 14.24
C GLY A 430 -2.36 4.61 15.43
N VAL A 431 -2.23 5.92 15.34
CA VAL A 431 -2.67 6.86 16.39
C VAL A 431 -4.18 6.78 16.64
N ALA A 432 -4.97 6.48 15.59
CA ALA A 432 -6.43 6.41 15.69
C ALA A 432 -6.94 5.46 16.79
N TYR A 433 -6.23 4.38 17.08
CA TYR A 433 -6.62 3.44 18.14
C TYR A 433 -6.62 4.11 19.53
N ARG A 434 -5.66 5.00 19.80
CA ARG A 434 -5.50 5.70 21.07
C ARG A 434 -6.39 6.96 21.18
N LEU A 435 -6.78 7.55 20.04
CA LEU A 435 -7.66 8.73 20.02
C LEU A 435 -9.12 8.42 20.45
N GLY A 436 -9.43 7.16 20.78
CA GLY A 436 -10.76 6.78 21.22
C GLY A 436 -11.78 6.87 20.08
N GLN A 437 -12.94 7.47 20.36
CA GLN A 437 -14.04 7.61 19.38
C GLN A 437 -13.91 8.84 18.48
N ARG A 438 -12.80 9.58 18.54
CA ARG A 438 -12.61 10.76 17.71
C ARG A 438 -12.53 10.39 16.22
N PRO A 439 -13.20 11.14 15.33
CA PRO A 439 -13.07 10.96 13.90
C PRO A 439 -11.62 11.13 13.46
N TYR A 440 -11.13 10.18 12.66
CA TYR A 440 -9.77 10.22 12.12
C TYR A 440 -9.80 10.09 10.60
N HIS A 441 -9.37 11.13 9.89
CA HIS A 441 -9.35 11.19 8.43
C HIS A 441 -7.97 10.83 7.89
N HIS A 442 -7.88 9.72 7.18
CA HIS A 442 -6.64 9.25 6.58
C HIS A 442 -6.52 9.74 5.13
N LEU A 443 -5.81 10.84 4.92
CA LEU A 443 -5.78 11.57 3.65
C LEU A 443 -5.05 10.85 2.51
N SER A 444 -4.31 9.76 2.78
CA SER A 444 -3.73 8.90 1.74
C SER A 444 -4.75 7.93 1.13
N GLY A 445 -6.01 7.96 1.57
CA GLY A 445 -7.07 7.09 1.06
C GLY A 445 -7.06 5.67 1.63
N LEU A 446 -6.07 5.28 2.44
CA LEU A 446 -5.96 3.91 2.94
C LEU A 446 -7.20 3.47 3.75
N TYR A 447 -7.70 4.34 4.61
CA TYR A 447 -8.87 4.11 5.48
C TYR A 447 -10.01 5.10 5.27
N SER A 448 -9.85 6.04 4.36
CA SER A 448 -10.85 7.03 4.01
C SER A 448 -11.03 6.99 2.49
N PRO A 449 -11.93 6.13 1.97
CA PRO A 449 -12.05 5.88 0.52
C PRO A 449 -12.27 7.14 -0.31
N GLN A 450 -12.90 8.17 0.25
CA GLN A 450 -13.08 9.46 -0.42
C GLN A 450 -11.74 10.14 -0.77
N PHE A 451 -10.64 9.83 -0.07
CA PHE A 451 -9.29 10.31 -0.38
C PHE A 451 -8.48 9.30 -1.20
N PHE A 452 -9.13 8.30 -1.76
CA PHE A 452 -8.51 7.32 -2.64
C PHE A 452 -8.29 7.92 -4.04
N VAL A 453 -7.36 8.84 -4.13
CA VAL A 453 -7.05 9.62 -5.32
C VAL A 453 -5.57 9.53 -5.66
N LYS A 454 -5.23 9.72 -6.95
CA LYS A 454 -3.86 9.50 -7.44
C LYS A 454 -2.83 10.51 -6.93
N THR A 455 -3.27 11.70 -6.52
CA THR A 455 -2.36 12.79 -6.17
C THR A 455 -2.77 13.48 -4.88
N THR A 456 -1.80 14.07 -4.18
CA THR A 456 -2.05 14.93 -3.01
C THR A 456 -2.96 16.10 -3.38
N ALA A 457 -2.83 16.64 -4.60
CA ALA A 457 -3.67 17.67 -5.15
C ALA A 457 -5.16 17.29 -5.12
N ALA A 458 -5.49 16.09 -5.59
CA ALA A 458 -6.85 15.61 -5.59
C ALA A 458 -7.42 15.42 -4.17
N SER A 459 -6.59 15.06 -3.16
CA SER A 459 -7.02 15.04 -1.75
C SER A 459 -7.41 16.43 -1.25
N PHE A 460 -6.64 17.45 -1.63
CA PHE A 460 -6.96 18.83 -1.25
C PHE A 460 -8.21 19.36 -1.97
N GLU A 461 -8.46 18.94 -3.21
CA GLU A 461 -9.71 19.27 -3.91
C GLU A 461 -10.94 18.70 -3.19
N ILE A 462 -10.84 17.49 -2.67
CA ILE A 462 -11.91 16.91 -1.87
C ILE A 462 -12.17 17.74 -0.59
N LEU A 463 -11.11 18.16 0.11
CA LEU A 463 -11.20 19.01 1.31
C LEU A 463 -11.77 20.39 1.00
N LYS A 464 -11.44 20.93 -0.20
CA LYS A 464 -11.95 22.20 -0.68
C LYS A 464 -13.45 22.13 -0.95
N ASN A 465 -13.88 21.14 -1.73
CA ASN A 465 -15.24 21.05 -2.27
C ASN A 465 -16.23 20.36 -1.33
N ASN A 466 -15.72 19.62 -0.33
CA ASN A 466 -16.58 18.95 0.65
C ASN A 466 -16.20 19.35 2.09
N PRO A 467 -16.75 20.46 2.62
CA PRO A 467 -16.47 20.92 3.98
C PRO A 467 -16.73 19.88 5.06
N SER A 468 -17.62 18.90 4.82
CA SER A 468 -17.93 17.83 5.79
C SER A 468 -16.77 16.82 5.95
N THR A 469 -15.80 16.83 5.06
CA THR A 469 -14.59 15.99 5.16
C THR A 469 -13.43 16.69 5.86
N ARG A 470 -13.59 17.99 6.17
CA ARG A 470 -12.61 18.78 6.93
C ARG A 470 -12.59 18.34 8.38
N PHE A 471 -11.46 18.56 9.03
CA PHE A 471 -11.20 18.15 10.40
C PHE A 471 -10.66 19.33 11.22
N ASP A 472 -10.65 19.18 12.56
CA ASP A 472 -10.28 20.24 13.48
C ASP A 472 -8.76 20.40 13.66
N TYR A 473 -8.02 19.27 13.56
CA TYR A 473 -6.58 19.24 13.83
C TYR A 473 -5.81 18.39 12.81
N TRP A 474 -4.62 18.89 12.46
CA TRP A 474 -3.63 18.15 11.70
C TRP A 474 -2.71 17.37 12.62
N LEU A 475 -2.50 16.07 12.34
CA LEU A 475 -1.38 15.31 12.85
C LEU A 475 -0.32 15.20 11.76
N LEU A 476 0.81 15.84 11.99
CA LEU A 476 1.93 15.93 11.06
C LEU A 476 3.03 14.99 11.47
N LEU A 477 3.52 14.19 10.54
CA LEU A 477 4.67 13.32 10.72
C LEU A 477 5.89 13.93 10.04
N PRO A 478 7.09 13.81 10.62
CA PRO A 478 8.32 14.33 10.03
C PRO A 478 8.60 13.74 8.64
N GLU A 479 8.33 12.43 8.49
CA GLU A 479 8.54 11.70 7.23
C GLU A 479 7.60 12.15 6.12
N HIS A 480 6.44 12.70 6.48
CA HIS A 480 5.43 13.20 5.54
C HIS A 480 5.54 14.73 5.35
N SER A 481 6.38 15.39 6.12
CA SER A 481 6.68 16.81 5.95
C SER A 481 7.30 17.12 4.60
N THR A 482 7.96 16.14 3.98
CA THR A 482 8.51 16.23 2.62
C THR A 482 7.47 15.87 1.54
N ALA A 483 6.42 15.15 1.88
CA ALA A 483 5.33 14.79 0.96
C ALA A 483 4.28 15.90 0.85
N VAL A 484 4.14 16.72 1.90
CA VAL A 484 3.29 17.91 1.90
C VAL A 484 4.23 19.12 1.70
N PRO A 485 4.19 19.80 0.56
CA PRO A 485 5.06 20.94 0.30
C PRO A 485 4.97 21.98 1.43
N ASP A 486 6.08 22.64 1.76
CA ASP A 486 6.15 23.65 2.83
C ASP A 486 5.09 24.75 2.70
N MET A 487 4.60 24.98 1.49
CA MET A 487 3.51 25.90 1.17
C MET A 487 2.22 25.60 1.97
N TYR A 488 1.84 24.33 2.16
CA TYR A 488 0.64 23.98 2.93
C TYR A 488 0.80 24.25 4.42
N ARG A 489 2.04 24.14 4.93
CA ARG A 489 2.35 24.43 6.33
C ARG A 489 2.03 25.88 6.71
N THR A 490 2.22 26.81 5.78
CA THR A 490 2.00 28.23 6.01
C THR A 490 0.54 28.65 5.94
N VAL A 491 -0.31 27.82 5.33
CA VAL A 491 -1.68 28.25 4.97
C VAL A 491 -2.78 27.39 5.58
N CYS A 492 -2.53 26.06 5.75
CA CYS A 492 -3.51 25.15 6.33
C CYS A 492 -3.22 24.79 7.78
N TYR A 493 -2.04 25.12 8.29
CA TYR A 493 -1.61 24.78 9.64
C TYR A 493 -1.70 26.01 10.54
N GLY A 494 -2.65 26.01 11.43
CA GLY A 494 -2.78 27.01 12.47
C GLY A 494 -1.78 26.79 13.58
N GLU A 495 -2.18 27.18 14.79
CA GLU A 495 -1.37 27.09 16.00
C GLU A 495 -0.89 25.66 16.26
N ASN A 496 0.39 25.53 16.66
CA ASN A 496 0.93 24.26 17.13
C ASN A 496 0.48 24.05 18.58
N ILE A 497 -0.27 22.98 18.81
CA ILE A 497 -0.86 22.66 20.11
C ILE A 497 0.07 21.75 20.92
N LEU A 498 0.68 20.76 20.24
CA LEU A 498 1.58 19.79 20.86
C LEU A 498 2.71 19.45 19.91
N THR A 499 3.89 19.24 20.47
CA THR A 499 5.06 18.73 19.75
C THR A 499 5.48 17.41 20.37
N GLY A 500 5.39 16.36 19.58
CA GLY A 500 5.74 15.01 19.98
C GLY A 500 7.19 14.64 19.67
N PRO A 501 7.56 13.39 19.96
CA PRO A 501 8.89 12.87 19.68
C PRO A 501 9.18 12.89 18.18
N ASP A 502 10.45 12.93 17.83
CA ASP A 502 10.95 12.82 16.45
C ASP A 502 10.37 13.88 15.47
N GLY A 503 9.83 15.01 15.98
CA GLY A 503 9.26 16.09 15.17
C GLY A 503 7.81 15.89 14.74
N TYR A 504 7.06 15.03 15.42
CA TYR A 504 5.60 14.97 15.28
C TYR A 504 4.98 16.27 15.80
N GLU A 505 3.98 16.78 15.11
CA GLU A 505 3.28 17.99 15.52
C GLU A 505 1.77 17.79 15.44
N MET A 506 1.05 18.33 16.44
CA MET A 506 -0.39 18.48 16.39
C MET A 506 -0.72 19.97 16.22
N ARG A 507 -1.35 20.31 15.10
CA ARG A 507 -1.70 21.69 14.77
C ARG A 507 -3.20 21.86 14.55
N LYS A 508 -3.73 22.99 14.95
CA LYS A 508 -5.10 23.37 14.61
C LYS A 508 -5.20 23.50 13.09
N ALA A 509 -6.30 23.02 12.50
CA ALA A 509 -6.51 23.19 11.06
C ALA A 509 -7.03 24.60 10.77
N ASP A 510 -6.51 25.23 9.72
CA ASP A 510 -7.01 26.51 9.20
C ASP A 510 -7.48 26.30 7.75
N TRP A 511 -8.78 26.39 7.57
CA TRP A 511 -9.45 26.22 6.28
C TRP A 511 -9.76 27.54 5.57
N SER A 512 -9.38 28.68 6.15
CA SER A 512 -9.72 30.00 5.63
C SER A 512 -9.24 30.23 4.19
N ALA A 513 -8.09 29.67 3.82
CA ALA A 513 -7.57 29.76 2.47
C ALA A 513 -8.41 28.98 1.42
N PHE A 514 -9.01 27.87 1.82
CA PHE A 514 -9.96 27.14 0.95
C PHE A 514 -11.27 27.92 0.78
N ASP A 515 -11.80 28.46 1.88
CA ASP A 515 -13.04 29.21 1.84
C ASP A 515 -12.88 30.48 0.99
N HIS A 516 -11.68 31.09 1.03
CA HIS A 516 -11.36 32.24 0.22
C HIS A 516 -11.25 31.88 -1.28
N ALA A 517 -10.77 30.70 -1.63
CA ALA A 517 -10.70 30.21 -3.02
C ALA A 517 -12.06 29.79 -3.59
N GLY A 518 -13.01 29.37 -2.74
CA GLY A 518 -14.31 28.83 -3.18
C GLY A 518 -15.23 29.84 -3.88
N ARG A 519 -14.91 31.16 -3.85
CA ARG A 519 -15.74 32.23 -4.45
C ARG A 519 -14.87 33.15 -5.29
N PRO A 520 -15.43 33.72 -6.37
CA PRO A 520 -14.70 34.75 -7.11
C PRO A 520 -14.66 36.04 -6.29
N HIS A 521 -13.54 36.75 -6.39
CA HIS A 521 -13.35 38.05 -5.79
C HIS A 521 -14.03 39.14 -6.62
N LEU A 522 -14.00 38.99 -7.95
CA LEU A 522 -14.71 39.88 -8.85
C LEU A 522 -16.21 39.63 -8.76
N LEU A 523 -16.94 40.67 -8.38
CA LEU A 523 -18.39 40.59 -8.23
C LEU A 523 -19.08 40.70 -9.59
N ALA A 524 -20.10 39.86 -9.77
CA ALA A 524 -20.98 39.97 -10.92
C ALA A 524 -21.76 41.30 -10.89
N PRO A 525 -22.11 41.88 -12.05
CA PRO A 525 -22.98 43.07 -12.13
C PRO A 525 -24.33 42.79 -11.45
N LYS A 526 -24.92 43.87 -10.89
CA LYS A 526 -26.27 43.79 -10.26
C LYS A 526 -27.29 43.20 -11.22
N GLY A 527 -28.08 42.25 -10.71
CA GLY A 527 -29.16 41.61 -11.48
C GLY A 527 -28.75 40.37 -12.26
N LYS A 528 -27.45 39.99 -12.26
CA LYS A 528 -27.02 38.76 -12.85
C LYS A 528 -26.86 37.64 -11.78
N ASN A 529 -27.37 36.47 -12.11
CA ASN A 529 -27.32 35.27 -11.23
C ASN A 529 -26.28 34.29 -11.74
N LEU A 530 -25.62 33.58 -10.84
CA LEU A 530 -24.74 32.49 -11.18
C LEU A 530 -25.55 31.36 -11.84
N VAL A 531 -25.20 31.01 -13.07
CA VAL A 531 -25.84 29.95 -13.85
C VAL A 531 -25.07 28.64 -13.70
N CYS A 532 -23.77 28.70 -13.83
CA CYS A 532 -22.90 27.55 -13.58
C CYS A 532 -21.49 28.01 -13.20
N ARG A 533 -20.73 27.10 -12.61
CA ARG A 533 -19.32 27.28 -12.35
C ARG A 533 -18.59 26.01 -12.80
N ILE A 534 -17.31 26.15 -13.17
CA ILE A 534 -16.38 25.06 -13.39
C ILE A 534 -15.19 25.28 -12.47
N ASP A 535 -14.97 24.35 -11.57
CA ASP A 535 -13.79 24.30 -10.73
C ASP A 535 -12.76 23.41 -11.45
N VAL A 536 -11.74 24.04 -12.05
CA VAL A 536 -10.77 23.33 -12.89
C VAL A 536 -9.84 22.50 -12.01
N GLY A 537 -9.74 21.20 -12.32
CA GLY A 537 -9.07 20.20 -11.48
C GLY A 537 -10.03 19.43 -10.58
N HIS A 538 -11.31 19.80 -10.51
CA HIS A 538 -12.34 19.04 -9.82
C HIS A 538 -13.10 18.15 -10.82
N GLU A 539 -12.83 16.85 -10.79
CA GLU A 539 -13.31 15.89 -11.79
C GLU A 539 -14.84 15.89 -11.93
N ALA A 540 -15.59 16.09 -10.84
CA ALA A 540 -17.04 16.12 -10.91
C ALA A 540 -17.57 17.36 -11.64
N ASP A 541 -17.00 18.54 -11.42
CA ASP A 541 -17.38 19.76 -12.10
C ASP A 541 -16.96 19.73 -13.58
N GLU A 542 -15.76 19.19 -13.85
CA GLU A 542 -15.26 19.01 -15.23
C GLU A 542 -16.16 18.05 -16.01
N ASN A 543 -16.53 16.91 -15.44
CA ASN A 543 -17.44 15.95 -16.05
C ASN A 543 -18.85 16.51 -16.26
N ALA A 544 -19.38 17.27 -15.30
CA ALA A 544 -20.70 17.89 -15.41
C ALA A 544 -20.77 18.94 -16.51
N ALA A 545 -19.64 19.60 -16.79
CA ALA A 545 -19.51 20.61 -17.85
C ALA A 545 -18.99 20.04 -19.19
N GLU A 546 -18.82 18.71 -19.28
CA GLU A 546 -18.13 18.09 -20.44
C GLU A 546 -16.83 18.83 -20.78
N TYR A 547 -16.04 19.14 -19.74
CA TYR A 547 -14.84 19.95 -19.88
C TYR A 547 -13.75 19.20 -20.63
N GLU A 548 -13.24 19.80 -21.67
CA GLU A 548 -12.23 19.24 -22.56
C GLU A 548 -10.99 20.12 -22.60
N ILE A 549 -9.82 19.51 -22.41
CA ILE A 549 -8.53 20.15 -22.57
C ILE A 549 -8.10 20.03 -24.02
N ILE A 550 -7.85 21.16 -24.66
CA ILE A 550 -7.37 21.24 -26.03
C ILE A 550 -5.85 21.36 -25.99
N ASP A 551 -5.13 20.27 -26.28
CA ASP A 551 -3.68 20.31 -26.36
C ASP A 551 -3.23 20.53 -27.82
N ARG A 552 -2.40 21.56 -28.05
CA ARG A 552 -1.87 21.91 -29.38
C ARG A 552 -1.02 20.81 -30.00
N TYR A 553 -0.44 19.93 -29.15
CA TYR A 553 0.48 18.88 -29.56
C TYR A 553 -0.15 17.49 -29.52
N GLY A 554 -1.45 17.37 -29.22
CA GLY A 554 -2.16 16.11 -29.10
C GLY A 554 -1.69 15.23 -27.94
N ARG A 555 -1.10 15.82 -26.90
CA ARG A 555 -0.66 15.10 -25.70
C ARG A 555 -1.85 14.81 -24.78
N PRO A 556 -1.76 13.75 -23.95
CA PRO A 556 -2.79 13.52 -22.94
C PRO A 556 -2.89 14.72 -21.98
N PRO A 557 -4.08 15.00 -21.41
CA PRO A 557 -4.28 16.05 -20.44
C PRO A 557 -3.27 15.97 -19.29
N THR A 558 -2.71 17.09 -18.88
CA THR A 558 -1.85 17.14 -17.68
C THR A 558 -2.70 16.95 -16.44
N ASP A 559 -2.15 16.25 -15.44
CA ASP A 559 -2.79 16.15 -14.13
C ASP A 559 -2.98 17.56 -13.52
N PRO A 560 -4.05 17.80 -12.78
CA PRO A 560 -4.24 19.06 -12.07
C PRO A 560 -3.15 19.22 -11.01
N PHE A 561 -2.72 20.46 -10.82
CA PHE A 561 -1.76 20.84 -9.79
C PHE A 561 -2.36 21.90 -8.87
N ILE A 562 -1.81 22.00 -7.66
CA ILE A 562 -2.30 22.96 -6.67
C ILE A 562 -1.44 24.21 -6.68
N ILE A 563 -2.10 25.34 -6.63
CA ILE A 563 -1.49 26.65 -6.45
C ILE A 563 -1.90 27.19 -5.07
N ILE A 564 -0.89 27.62 -4.32
CA ILE A 564 -1.08 28.35 -3.06
C ILE A 564 -0.44 29.69 -3.23
N ASP A 565 -1.24 30.72 -3.38
CA ASP A 565 -0.76 32.09 -3.52
C ASP A 565 -1.83 33.09 -3.09
N LYS A 566 -1.55 34.39 -3.20
CA LYS A 566 -2.48 35.44 -2.79
C LYS A 566 -3.53 35.70 -3.89
N LEU A 567 -4.78 35.81 -3.44
CA LEU A 567 -5.90 36.32 -4.19
C LEU A 567 -6.44 37.54 -3.43
N ALA A 568 -6.37 38.73 -4.07
CA ALA A 568 -6.78 40.00 -3.43
C ALA A 568 -6.13 40.21 -2.04
N GLY A 569 -4.86 39.89 -1.90
CA GLY A 569 -4.07 40.10 -0.69
C GLY A 569 -4.18 39.01 0.41
N LYS A 570 -5.07 38.04 0.28
CA LYS A 570 -5.22 36.90 1.20
C LYS A 570 -4.78 35.60 0.51
N TYR A 571 -4.24 34.67 1.27
CA TYR A 571 -3.89 33.37 0.74
C TYR A 571 -5.14 32.61 0.27
N ALA A 572 -5.03 31.98 -0.90
CA ALA A 572 -6.00 31.06 -1.47
C ALA A 572 -5.29 29.77 -1.90
N ILE A 573 -5.99 28.65 -1.75
CA ILE A 573 -5.54 27.35 -2.25
C ILE A 573 -6.52 26.93 -3.32
N ASP A 574 -6.04 26.79 -4.56
CA ASP A 574 -6.85 26.40 -5.69
C ASP A 574 -6.15 25.35 -6.54
N SER A 575 -6.92 24.50 -7.19
CA SER A 575 -6.42 23.61 -8.22
C SER A 575 -6.37 24.32 -9.57
N ALA A 576 -5.49 23.89 -10.43
CA ALA A 576 -5.37 24.45 -11.76
C ALA A 576 -4.84 23.43 -12.77
N ARG A 577 -5.07 23.70 -14.05
CA ARG A 577 -4.47 22.96 -15.16
C ARG A 577 -3.67 23.88 -16.07
N LEU A 578 -2.54 23.37 -16.52
CA LEU A 578 -1.76 24.01 -17.60
C LEU A 578 -2.39 23.62 -18.95
N LEU A 579 -2.83 24.58 -19.68
CA LEU A 579 -3.50 24.43 -20.97
C LEU A 579 -2.56 24.92 -22.10
N THR A 580 -2.15 24.00 -22.96
CA THR A 580 -1.25 24.28 -24.11
C THR A 580 -2.01 24.22 -25.43
N GLY A 581 -2.99 25.06 -25.59
CA GLY A 581 -3.89 25.10 -26.72
C GLY A 581 -5.24 25.68 -26.36
N GLY A 582 -5.69 25.47 -25.13
CA GLY A 582 -6.93 26.00 -24.60
C GLY A 582 -7.81 24.94 -23.94
N ASP A 583 -9.05 25.32 -23.72
CA ASP A 583 -10.09 24.45 -23.17
C ASP A 583 -11.46 24.71 -23.82
N ALA A 584 -12.38 23.76 -23.56
CA ALA A 584 -13.76 23.89 -23.98
C ALA A 584 -14.70 23.27 -22.94
N ALA A 585 -15.91 23.80 -22.83
CA ALA A 585 -16.94 23.27 -21.94
C ALA A 585 -18.33 23.40 -22.55
N THR A 586 -19.21 22.49 -22.20
CA THR A 586 -20.64 22.56 -22.54
C THR A 586 -21.42 23.20 -21.39
N LEU A 587 -22.05 24.33 -21.67
CA LEU A 587 -22.63 25.22 -20.66
C LEU A 587 -24.14 25.37 -20.83
N PRO A 588 -24.95 25.36 -19.74
CA PRO A 588 -26.40 25.52 -19.80
C PRO A 588 -26.84 27.00 -19.90
N LEU A 589 -26.18 27.76 -20.78
CA LEU A 589 -26.43 29.17 -20.95
C LEU A 589 -27.74 29.44 -21.71
N GLN A 590 -28.48 30.48 -21.33
CA GLN A 590 -29.74 30.84 -21.95
C GLN A 590 -29.53 31.62 -23.23
N LYS A 591 -30.22 31.22 -24.30
CA LYS A 591 -30.20 31.91 -25.59
C LYS A 591 -30.58 33.39 -25.46
N GLY A 592 -29.84 34.23 -26.19
CA GLY A 592 -30.13 35.66 -26.31
C GLY A 592 -29.79 36.51 -25.07
N LYS A 593 -29.24 35.92 -24.00
CA LYS A 593 -28.86 36.67 -22.78
C LYS A 593 -27.32 36.78 -22.69
N ASP A 594 -26.85 38.00 -22.46
CA ASP A 594 -25.43 38.26 -22.23
C ASP A 594 -24.93 37.51 -20.97
N VAL A 595 -23.77 36.89 -21.07
CA VAL A 595 -23.12 36.16 -20.00
C VAL A 595 -21.91 36.92 -19.50
N PHE A 596 -21.90 37.25 -18.24
CA PHE A 596 -20.72 37.77 -17.56
C PHE A 596 -19.89 36.59 -17.03
N VAL A 597 -18.64 36.50 -17.50
CA VAL A 597 -17.73 35.39 -17.13
C VAL A 597 -16.65 35.97 -16.21
N VAL A 598 -16.40 35.29 -15.11
CA VAL A 598 -15.20 35.49 -14.28
C VAL A 598 -14.31 34.26 -14.45
N MET A 599 -13.08 34.49 -14.86
CA MET A 599 -12.06 33.45 -15.00
C MET A 599 -10.95 33.68 -13.98
N ARG A 600 -10.59 32.66 -13.22
CA ARG A 600 -9.40 32.68 -12.36
C ARG A 600 -8.26 32.00 -13.08
N THR A 601 -7.11 32.64 -13.10
CA THR A 601 -5.92 32.20 -13.82
C THR A 601 -4.65 32.49 -13.00
N TYR A 602 -3.53 31.94 -13.44
CA TYR A 602 -2.24 32.13 -12.81
C TYR A 602 -1.16 32.45 -13.87
N PRO A 603 -0.24 33.39 -13.60
CA PRO A 603 0.65 33.91 -14.64
C PRO A 603 1.81 32.99 -15.02
N ARG A 604 2.18 32.05 -14.15
CA ARG A 604 3.38 31.22 -14.37
C ARG A 604 3.24 29.85 -13.71
N HIS A 605 3.94 28.87 -14.26
CA HIS A 605 4.03 27.53 -13.68
C HIS A 605 5.46 26.99 -13.80
N THR A 606 5.95 26.36 -12.75
CA THR A 606 7.24 25.69 -12.73
C THR A 606 7.00 24.20 -12.56
N GLU A 607 7.31 23.42 -13.58
CA GLU A 607 7.20 21.97 -13.56
C GLU A 607 8.58 21.34 -13.42
N THR A 608 8.75 20.46 -12.45
CA THR A 608 9.98 19.69 -12.32
C THR A 608 9.72 18.24 -12.76
N ARG A 609 10.41 17.82 -13.83
CA ARG A 609 10.38 16.44 -14.33
C ARG A 609 11.70 15.75 -14.05
N ILE A 610 11.64 14.45 -13.75
CA ILE A 610 12.85 13.62 -13.68
C ILE A 610 13.01 12.97 -15.05
N HIS A 611 14.08 13.30 -15.75
CA HIS A 611 14.41 12.73 -17.05
C HIS A 611 15.84 12.16 -17.00
N ASP A 612 15.99 10.88 -17.37
CA ASP A 612 17.28 10.15 -17.41
C ASP A 612 18.14 10.26 -16.13
N GLY A 613 17.50 10.28 -14.97
CA GLY A 613 18.18 10.42 -13.68
C GLY A 613 18.58 11.85 -13.32
N GLY A 614 18.27 12.81 -14.18
CA GLY A 614 18.44 14.24 -13.96
C GLY A 614 17.11 14.93 -13.64
N LYS A 615 17.19 16.01 -12.85
CA LYS A 615 16.04 16.86 -12.53
C LYS A 615 15.98 17.99 -13.56
N VAL A 616 14.95 17.99 -14.43
CA VAL A 616 14.69 19.06 -15.38
C VAL A 616 13.56 19.92 -14.86
N THR A 617 13.80 21.21 -14.69
CA THR A 617 12.78 22.18 -14.27
C THR A 617 12.37 22.98 -15.51
N CYS A 618 11.09 22.91 -15.86
CA CYS A 618 10.49 23.70 -16.94
C CYS A 618 9.69 24.84 -16.32
N GLU A 619 10.00 26.06 -16.74
CA GLU A 619 9.25 27.26 -16.36
C GLU A 619 8.36 27.67 -17.51
N TYR A 620 7.07 27.84 -17.22
CA TYR A 620 6.09 28.38 -18.18
C TYR A 620 5.71 29.76 -17.74
N GLU A 621 6.03 30.75 -18.56
CA GLU A 621 5.63 32.15 -18.38
C GLU A 621 4.77 32.58 -19.57
N PHE A 622 3.62 33.17 -19.31
CA PHE A 622 2.68 33.53 -20.34
C PHE A 622 2.80 35.01 -20.70
N ALA A 623 2.47 35.31 -21.95
CA ALA A 623 2.46 36.68 -22.42
C ALA A 623 1.50 37.55 -21.57
N ASN A 624 1.92 38.74 -21.23
CA ASN A 624 1.07 39.70 -20.51
C ASN A 624 0.95 41.03 -21.34
N PRO A 625 -0.21 41.33 -21.90
CA PRO A 625 -1.50 40.61 -21.77
C PRO A 625 -1.55 39.33 -22.63
N LEU A 626 -2.21 38.29 -22.05
CA LEU A 626 -2.55 37.08 -22.77
C LEU A 626 -3.75 37.31 -23.68
N LYS A 627 -3.69 36.80 -24.90
CA LYS A 627 -4.79 36.82 -25.85
C LYS A 627 -5.43 35.46 -25.97
N LEU A 628 -6.70 35.32 -25.56
CA LEU A 628 -7.50 34.13 -25.77
C LEU A 628 -8.50 34.33 -26.92
N ASN A 629 -8.49 33.44 -27.89
CA ASN A 629 -9.51 33.43 -28.92
C ASN A 629 -10.75 32.69 -28.38
N VAL A 630 -11.90 33.30 -28.51
CA VAL A 630 -13.16 32.78 -27.93
C VAL A 630 -14.06 32.26 -29.04
N LYS A 631 -14.61 31.05 -28.85
CA LYS A 631 -15.63 30.47 -29.73
C LYS A 631 -16.84 30.02 -28.94
N ILE A 632 -18.04 30.29 -29.46
CA ILE A 632 -19.28 29.71 -29.00
C ILE A 632 -19.85 28.86 -30.13
N ASP A 633 -19.97 27.55 -29.88
CA ASP A 633 -20.29 26.55 -30.90
C ASP A 633 -19.35 26.65 -32.09
N LYS A 634 -19.82 27.17 -33.22
CA LYS A 634 -19.03 27.33 -34.45
C LYS A 634 -18.67 28.78 -34.74
N ARG A 635 -19.04 29.73 -33.88
CA ARG A 635 -18.88 31.17 -34.11
C ARG A 635 -17.67 31.70 -33.35
N ASP A 636 -16.75 32.31 -34.09
CA ASP A 636 -15.63 33.03 -33.50
C ASP A 636 -16.11 34.38 -32.97
N LEU A 637 -15.65 34.75 -31.78
CA LEU A 637 -15.89 36.06 -31.14
C LEU A 637 -14.58 36.87 -31.11
N ASP A 638 -14.69 38.13 -30.72
CA ASP A 638 -13.52 38.97 -30.50
C ASP A 638 -12.65 38.33 -29.37
N PRO A 639 -11.32 38.33 -29.54
CA PRO A 639 -10.40 37.81 -28.57
C PRO A 639 -10.49 38.56 -27.24
N VAL A 640 -10.40 37.82 -26.14
CA VAL A 640 -10.30 38.39 -24.79
C VAL A 640 -8.83 38.61 -24.45
N LEU A 641 -8.49 39.86 -24.01
CA LEU A 641 -7.17 40.19 -23.49
C LEU A 641 -7.17 40.08 -21.97
N ILE A 642 -6.29 39.26 -21.45
CA ILE A 642 -6.13 38.98 -20.01
C ILE A 642 -4.84 39.64 -19.54
N SER A 643 -4.94 40.58 -18.59
CA SER A 643 -3.79 41.15 -17.89
C SER A 643 -3.62 40.46 -16.54
N TYR A 644 -2.46 39.86 -16.33
CA TYR A 644 -2.12 39.21 -15.07
C TYR A 644 -1.61 40.23 -14.05
N ALA A 645 -1.91 39.96 -12.76
CA ALA A 645 -1.13 40.50 -11.67
C ALA A 645 0.29 39.92 -11.72
N THR A 646 1.30 40.70 -11.34
CA THR A 646 2.69 40.27 -11.34
C THR A 646 2.97 39.10 -10.37
N ASN A 647 2.16 38.95 -9.35
CA ASN A 647 2.25 37.87 -8.36
C ASN A 647 0.84 37.47 -7.91
N GLY A 648 0.64 36.15 -7.73
CA GLY A 648 -0.60 35.57 -7.22
C GLY A 648 -1.63 35.26 -8.29
N PHE A 649 -2.78 34.78 -7.84
CA PHE A 649 -3.95 34.54 -8.68
C PHE A 649 -4.46 35.85 -9.28
N SER A 650 -4.84 35.78 -10.54
CA SER A 650 -5.54 36.85 -11.24
C SER A 650 -6.95 36.40 -11.56
N GLU A 651 -7.92 37.26 -11.27
CA GLU A 651 -9.29 37.12 -11.78
C GLU A 651 -9.53 38.15 -12.84
N VAL A 652 -10.05 37.70 -13.97
CA VAL A 652 -10.40 38.54 -15.11
C VAL A 652 -11.86 38.31 -15.44
N SER A 653 -12.51 39.35 -15.96
CA SER A 653 -13.90 39.21 -16.38
C SER A 653 -14.07 39.71 -17.82
N PHE A 654 -14.98 39.07 -18.52
CA PHE A 654 -15.39 39.43 -19.87
C PHE A 654 -16.87 39.10 -20.09
N THR A 655 -17.46 39.66 -21.11
CA THR A 655 -18.86 39.42 -21.44
C THR A 655 -18.98 38.69 -22.76
N LEU A 656 -19.73 37.59 -22.76
CA LEU A 656 -20.14 36.89 -23.98
C LEU A 656 -21.47 37.52 -24.45
N PRO A 657 -21.58 37.98 -25.71
CA PRO A 657 -22.82 38.61 -26.18
C PRO A 657 -23.91 37.54 -26.36
N GLY A 658 -25.09 37.79 -25.83
CA GLY A 658 -26.22 36.85 -25.86
C GLY A 658 -26.64 36.47 -27.28
N GLN A 659 -26.47 37.36 -28.27
CA GLN A 659 -26.73 37.05 -29.66
C GLN A 659 -25.81 35.97 -30.26
N ALA A 660 -24.71 35.63 -29.60
CA ALA A 660 -23.83 34.54 -30.01
C ALA A 660 -24.28 33.18 -29.47
N ILE A 661 -25.19 33.17 -28.47
CA ILE A 661 -25.72 31.98 -27.87
C ILE A 661 -26.99 31.56 -28.61
N GLU A 662 -26.84 30.65 -29.56
CA GLU A 662 -27.95 30.18 -30.39
C GLU A 662 -28.60 28.90 -29.82
N ASN A 663 -27.85 28.09 -29.12
CA ASN A 663 -28.25 26.82 -28.55
C ASN A 663 -28.17 26.81 -27.03
N THR A 664 -28.93 25.94 -26.41
CA THR A 664 -28.86 25.62 -24.96
C THR A 664 -28.97 24.09 -24.83
N PRO A 665 -27.95 23.38 -24.35
CA PRO A 665 -26.62 23.91 -23.97
C PRO A 665 -25.79 24.38 -25.17
N CYS A 666 -24.81 25.26 -24.91
CA CYS A 666 -23.86 25.74 -25.92
C CYS A 666 -22.44 25.32 -25.52
N ARG A 667 -21.56 25.15 -26.54
CA ARG A 667 -20.14 24.86 -26.33
C ARG A 667 -19.31 26.14 -26.39
N LEU A 668 -18.67 26.46 -25.26
CA LEU A 668 -17.69 27.55 -25.16
C LEU A 668 -16.28 26.97 -25.30
N SER A 669 -15.42 27.58 -26.13
CA SER A 669 -14.00 27.27 -26.22
C SER A 669 -13.16 28.53 -26.02
N LEU A 670 -12.12 28.40 -25.18
CA LEU A 670 -11.12 29.44 -24.94
C LEU A 670 -9.78 28.92 -25.44
N LEU A 671 -9.31 29.47 -26.57
CA LEU A 671 -8.14 28.97 -27.29
C LEU A 671 -6.92 29.86 -27.05
N GLY A 672 -5.87 29.29 -26.49
CA GLY A 672 -4.61 29.93 -26.15
C GLY A 672 -3.93 29.22 -24.97
N ASP A 673 -2.62 29.39 -24.82
CA ASP A 673 -1.86 28.78 -23.74
C ASP A 673 -2.08 29.60 -22.46
N HIS A 674 -2.58 28.94 -21.42
CA HIS A 674 -2.85 29.57 -20.11
C HIS A 674 -2.94 28.58 -18.98
N ILE A 675 -3.07 29.06 -17.76
CA ILE A 675 -3.41 28.26 -16.59
C ILE A 675 -4.83 28.62 -16.17
N ALA A 676 -5.71 27.64 -16.11
CA ALA A 676 -7.07 27.81 -15.62
C ALA A 676 -7.22 27.19 -14.23
N ALA A 677 -7.82 27.93 -13.29
CA ALA A 677 -8.18 27.45 -11.96
C ALA A 677 -9.70 27.41 -11.74
N GLY A 678 -10.46 28.26 -12.40
CA GLY A 678 -11.91 28.22 -12.31
C GLY A 678 -12.64 29.23 -13.18
N TYR A 679 -13.90 28.93 -13.46
CA TYR A 679 -14.81 29.77 -14.24
C TYR A 679 -16.16 29.92 -13.53
N TRP A 680 -16.70 31.13 -13.52
CA TRP A 680 -18.03 31.44 -13.03
C TRP A 680 -18.82 32.18 -14.11
N PHE A 681 -20.00 31.69 -14.44
CA PHE A 681 -20.86 32.20 -15.51
C PHE A 681 -22.14 32.78 -14.92
N TYR A 682 -22.40 34.07 -15.18
CA TYR A 682 -23.55 34.80 -14.66
C TYR A 682 -24.41 35.34 -15.81
N GLN A 683 -25.72 35.12 -15.74
CA GLN A 683 -26.72 35.64 -16.68
C GLN A 683 -27.78 36.49 -16.03
#